data_ba38346666dc9e40e943f975e8fb4c74
#
_entry.id   ba38346666dc9e40e943f975e8fb4c74
#
_cell.length_a   1.000
_cell.length_b   1.000
_cell.length_c   1.000
_cell.angle_alpha   90.00
_cell.angle_beta   90.00
_cell.angle_gamma   90.00
#
_symmetry.space_group_name_H-M   'P 1'
#
loop_
_entity.id
_entity.type
_entity.pdbx_description
1 polymer ?
#
loop_
_entity_poly.entity_id
_entity_poly.type
_entity_poly.pdbx_seq_one_letter_code
_entity_poly.pdbx_strand_id
1 'polypeptide(L)'
;MEENRNLELGSVQEEEKSAIDFQLIYSTLILNWKWFVLSIIVCLGLGYLYLKCAKPVFQTTTKVLIKDDQQNKRGNGMNSMIQNATNLGFMTNSNGIDNEIEILSANDMALQTVIDMKLYVNYYHKGTFRSSLVYKDQEINVDMDMKNLKKLNSPVKLNIEKDGNKYIVKGSYYVPIDAFTVEKDPVKIEKTIDRLPATINTRVGNISLTANKRFKMEDGDVLKAIIVSPEMAAKSYVKNLSVSQTSKTTTIAEIVFNDENPQRGLDYLHSLVKVYNRQANLDKNEIAFRTEQFINSRLEKINAELGSTEGQLESYKKRNKVIEMKLNATAAIANADTYTQKLQEANTQVELLKELGKYMNESGNRYQPIPSNVGLTDESSTALINEYNRIALKRNELLHAASESSPTVTPLTAQLDDLTNSIKRAMRQAKLGMEIQRNSIAAQAGQYNNQLGNSPEQERVLTQIGRQQEVKSGLYLMLLEKREENSISLAATADKGKIIDAPSLVGQTSPKKPIIMLIALVLGLAIPAGILFQIEFFKYKIEGHEDVIKLTQVPVIADIPVASDAAKKEGKADIVVHQNVNNLMEEIFRGLRTNIQFMLKEGEKVMMFTSSTSGEGKTFVASNIGISLALLGKKVVMVGLDIRKPRLAELFQIDNHHNGITNLIIHDHNSWEDIQKQILPSGVNKNLDLLMAGPVPPNPGELVTRASLDDIINQLRANYDYVILDTAPVGLVNDSLQLGRLADLCVYVCRADYTPKASFGMINGLNAEKKLPNMCLVLNGVDLSKKKHSFYYGVGKYGKYGKYGNYGSYGSYGKYGKYGKYGSYGQYGSYGNYSNSHYGNADDTSIKK
;
A
#
# COMPACT_ATOMS: atom_id res chain seq x y z
N MET A 1 50.85 -43.38 -1.87
CA MET A 1 51.32 -43.52 -0.48
C MET A 1 51.93 -42.18 -0.11
N GLU A 2 51.14 -41.29 0.36
CA GLU A 2 51.56 -40.12 1.11
C GLU A 2 50.36 -39.51 1.76
N GLU A 3 50.40 -39.47 3.02
CA GLU A 3 49.39 -38.98 3.95
C GLU A 3 49.19 -37.46 3.79
N ASN A 4 47.99 -37.05 3.51
CA ASN A 4 47.55 -35.68 3.74
C ASN A 4 46.91 -35.59 5.10
N ARG A 5 47.65 -35.17 6.11
CA ARG A 5 47.19 -34.65 7.38
C ARG A 5 46.63 -33.25 7.12
N ASN A 6 45.32 -33.13 6.93
CA ASN A 6 44.66 -31.86 7.04
C ASN A 6 44.52 -31.48 8.52
N LEU A 7 45.18 -30.41 8.87
CA LEU A 7 44.97 -29.65 10.08
C LEU A 7 43.51 -29.18 10.11
N GLU A 8 42.74 -29.80 10.95
CA GLU A 8 41.47 -29.22 11.44
C GLU A 8 41.78 -27.98 12.27
N LEU A 9 41.77 -26.83 11.63
CA LEU A 9 41.57 -25.57 12.29
C LEU A 9 40.13 -25.62 12.88
N GLY A 10 40.05 -25.64 14.18
CA GLY A 10 38.80 -25.63 14.92
C GLY A 10 37.89 -24.52 14.37
N SER A 11 36.78 -24.93 13.83
CA SER A 11 35.67 -24.06 13.58
C SER A 11 35.22 -23.47 14.93
N VAL A 12 35.49 -22.18 15.09
CA VAL A 12 34.80 -21.38 16.09
C VAL A 12 33.31 -21.48 15.69
N GLN A 13 32.57 -22.21 16.48
CA GLN A 13 31.13 -22.20 16.40
C GLN A 13 30.70 -20.72 16.56
N GLU A 14 30.28 -20.11 15.47
CA GLU A 14 29.40 -18.95 15.52
C GLU A 14 28.14 -19.42 16.24
N GLU A 15 28.11 -19.24 17.54
CA GLU A 15 26.91 -19.41 18.34
C GLU A 15 25.84 -18.50 17.75
N GLU A 16 24.71 -19.13 17.48
CA GLU A 16 23.47 -18.57 16.97
C GLU A 16 23.21 -17.16 17.52
N LYS A 17 23.13 -16.23 16.56
CA LYS A 17 22.64 -14.89 16.82
C LYS A 17 21.29 -14.95 17.53
N SER A 18 21.32 -14.59 18.80
CA SER A 18 20.21 -14.04 19.58
C SER A 18 18.85 -14.71 19.35
N ALA A 19 18.61 -15.78 20.09
CA ALA A 19 17.25 -16.04 20.50
C ALA A 19 16.72 -14.78 21.19
N ILE A 20 15.67 -14.20 20.63
CA ILE A 20 14.99 -13.02 21.19
C ILE A 20 14.67 -13.34 22.66
N ASP A 21 15.27 -12.60 23.58
CA ASP A 21 15.07 -12.80 25.02
C ASP A 21 13.64 -12.38 25.40
N PHE A 22 12.69 -13.30 25.25
CA PHE A 22 11.28 -13.08 25.55
C PHE A 22 11.03 -12.57 26.97
N GLN A 23 11.89 -12.94 27.93
CA GLN A 23 11.76 -12.51 29.32
C GLN A 23 12.12 -11.04 29.49
N LEU A 24 13.11 -10.57 28.75
CA LEU A 24 13.50 -9.15 28.69
C LEU A 24 12.39 -8.31 28.05
N ILE A 25 11.82 -8.79 26.93
CA ILE A 25 10.71 -8.12 26.24
C ILE A 25 9.50 -8.03 27.17
N TYR A 26 9.12 -9.14 27.80
CA TYR A 26 7.99 -9.21 28.71
C TYR A 26 8.12 -8.27 29.90
N SER A 27 9.30 -8.24 30.54
CA SER A 27 9.57 -7.33 31.67
C SER A 27 9.54 -5.86 31.25
N THR A 28 10.07 -5.53 30.06
CA THR A 28 10.08 -4.18 29.52
C THR A 28 8.66 -3.70 29.19
N LEU A 29 7.82 -4.58 28.64
CA LEU A 29 6.42 -4.29 28.33
C LEU A 29 5.63 -4.03 29.62
N ILE A 30 5.77 -4.87 30.65
CA ILE A 30 5.05 -4.69 31.93
C ILE A 30 5.48 -3.42 32.64
N LEU A 31 6.77 -3.11 32.65
CA LEU A 31 7.27 -1.90 33.30
C LEU A 31 6.78 -0.62 32.63
N ASN A 32 6.54 -0.68 31.33
CA ASN A 32 6.16 0.48 30.52
C ASN A 32 4.69 0.45 30.02
N TRP A 33 3.83 -0.43 30.55
CA TRP A 33 2.45 -0.62 30.10
C TRP A 33 1.63 0.68 30.00
N LYS A 34 1.92 1.67 30.87
CA LYS A 34 1.25 2.97 30.88
C LYS A 34 1.42 3.72 29.55
N TRP A 35 2.60 3.62 28.92
CA TRP A 35 2.87 4.27 27.63
C TRP A 35 2.12 3.58 26.49
N PHE A 36 1.93 2.25 26.55
CA PHE A 36 1.12 1.50 25.60
C PHE A 36 -0.35 1.92 25.70
N VAL A 37 -0.89 2.00 26.92
CA VAL A 37 -2.28 2.43 27.13
C VAL A 37 -2.48 3.86 26.63
N LEU A 38 -1.59 4.78 26.95
CA LEU A 38 -1.65 6.18 26.49
C LEU A 38 -1.59 6.25 24.97
N SER A 39 -0.64 5.55 24.35
CA SER A 39 -0.48 5.50 22.91
C SER A 39 -1.72 4.94 22.19
N ILE A 40 -2.29 3.85 22.71
CA ILE A 40 -3.53 3.26 22.18
C ILE A 40 -4.68 4.26 22.25
N ILE A 41 -4.87 4.94 23.39
CA ILE A 41 -5.93 5.94 23.55
C ILE A 41 -5.75 7.08 22.54
N VAL A 42 -4.53 7.58 22.37
CA VAL A 42 -4.23 8.66 21.41
C VAL A 42 -4.47 8.18 19.98
N CYS A 43 -3.96 7.01 19.59
CA CYS A 43 -4.13 6.48 18.23
C CYS A 43 -5.59 6.16 17.91
N LEU A 44 -6.34 5.57 18.85
CA LEU A 44 -7.77 5.32 18.67
C LEU A 44 -8.56 6.63 18.61
N GLY A 45 -8.19 7.63 19.41
CA GLY A 45 -8.77 8.97 19.37
C GLY A 45 -8.54 9.65 18.01
N LEU A 46 -7.33 9.58 17.48
CA LEU A 46 -7.00 10.07 16.14
C LEU A 46 -7.73 9.30 15.04
N GLY A 47 -7.80 7.97 15.15
CA GLY A 47 -8.58 7.13 14.25
C GLY A 47 -10.06 7.48 14.26
N TYR A 48 -10.65 7.71 15.41
CA TYR A 48 -12.02 8.15 15.56
C TYR A 48 -12.25 9.55 14.95
N LEU A 49 -11.33 10.49 15.21
CA LEU A 49 -11.38 11.84 14.62
C LEU A 49 -11.29 11.76 13.08
N TYR A 50 -10.37 10.96 12.56
CA TYR A 50 -10.29 10.70 11.12
C TYR A 50 -11.61 10.18 10.55
N LEU A 51 -12.24 9.20 11.22
CA LEU A 51 -13.55 8.66 10.80
C LEU A 51 -14.67 9.69 10.82
N LYS A 52 -14.60 10.67 11.72
CA LYS A 52 -15.53 11.81 11.76
C LYS A 52 -15.31 12.81 10.62
N CYS A 53 -14.06 13.02 10.21
CA CYS A 53 -13.69 13.95 9.16
C CYS A 53 -13.79 13.34 7.75
N ALA A 54 -13.55 12.03 7.62
CA ALA A 54 -13.56 11.33 6.34
C ALA A 54 -14.97 11.30 5.73
N LYS A 55 -15.05 11.50 4.41
CA LYS A 55 -16.28 11.42 3.65
C LYS A 55 -16.71 9.97 3.46
N PRO A 56 -17.97 9.63 3.71
CA PRO A 56 -18.47 8.30 3.42
C PRO A 56 -18.60 8.11 1.92
N VAL A 57 -18.21 6.95 1.43
CA VAL A 57 -18.43 6.52 0.06
C VAL A 57 -19.28 5.26 0.08
N PHE A 58 -20.37 5.31 -0.64
CA PHE A 58 -21.34 4.22 -0.76
C PHE A 58 -21.22 3.57 -2.11
N GLN A 59 -21.30 2.26 -2.14
CA GLN A 59 -21.30 1.47 -3.36
C GLN A 59 -22.74 1.12 -3.74
N THR A 60 -23.10 1.42 -4.97
CA THR A 60 -24.37 1.04 -5.58
C THR A 60 -24.07 0.12 -6.76
N THR A 61 -24.95 -0.85 -7.00
CA THR A 61 -24.81 -1.81 -8.10
C THR A 61 -26.12 -2.06 -8.82
N THR A 62 -26.04 -2.40 -10.09
CA THR A 62 -27.15 -2.86 -10.91
C THR A 62 -26.67 -3.91 -11.91
N LYS A 63 -27.56 -4.83 -12.30
CA LYS A 63 -27.25 -5.80 -13.35
C LYS A 63 -28.13 -5.58 -14.55
N VAL A 64 -27.50 -5.54 -15.71
CA VAL A 64 -28.15 -5.26 -16.99
C VAL A 64 -27.89 -6.42 -17.94
N LEU A 65 -28.97 -7.03 -18.44
CA LEU A 65 -28.89 -7.97 -19.55
C LEU A 65 -28.74 -7.20 -20.86
N ILE A 66 -27.66 -7.43 -21.55
CA ILE A 66 -27.42 -6.87 -22.87
C ILE A 66 -27.92 -7.88 -23.91
N LYS A 67 -28.95 -7.47 -24.66
CA LYS A 67 -29.53 -8.31 -25.71
C LYS A 67 -28.58 -8.30 -26.90
N ASP A 68 -28.24 -9.49 -27.39
CA ASP A 68 -27.49 -9.64 -28.64
C ASP A 68 -28.48 -9.61 -29.83
N ASP A 69 -28.30 -8.63 -30.69
CA ASP A 69 -29.15 -8.46 -31.90
C ASP A 69 -28.96 -9.60 -32.93
N GLN A 70 -27.96 -10.46 -32.74
CA GLN A 70 -27.70 -11.57 -33.65
C GLN A 70 -28.62 -12.79 -33.42
N GLN A 71 -29.27 -12.90 -32.26
CA GLN A 71 -30.16 -14.02 -31.99
C GLN A 71 -31.49 -13.97 -32.74
N ASN A 72 -31.96 -12.82 -33.22
CA ASN A 72 -33.23 -12.68 -33.97
C ASN A 72 -33.14 -13.07 -35.45
N LYS A 73 -31.97 -13.42 -35.98
CA LYS A 73 -31.80 -13.89 -37.37
C LYS A 73 -31.89 -15.42 -37.54
N ARG A 74 -32.33 -16.17 -36.52
CA ARG A 74 -32.54 -17.59 -36.59
C ARG A 74 -33.96 -17.94 -37.16
N GLY A 75 -34.26 -17.46 -38.31
CA GLY A 75 -35.46 -17.81 -39.03
C GLY A 75 -35.16 -18.07 -40.53
N ASN A 76 -34.68 -19.23 -40.85
CA ASN A 76 -34.97 -20.07 -41.98
C ASN A 76 -33.80 -20.99 -42.33
N GLY A 77 -34.06 -22.25 -42.24
CA GLY A 77 -33.27 -23.42 -42.29
C GLY A 77 -32.53 -23.74 -43.61
N MET A 78 -31.45 -23.09 -43.92
CA MET A 78 -30.42 -23.64 -44.82
C MET A 78 -28.99 -23.23 -44.42
N ASN A 79 -28.84 -22.23 -43.55
CA ASN A 79 -27.52 -21.74 -43.10
C ASN A 79 -26.95 -22.46 -41.85
N SER A 80 -27.71 -23.41 -41.24
CA SER A 80 -27.23 -24.13 -40.05
C SER A 80 -26.11 -25.14 -40.34
N MET A 81 -25.99 -25.59 -41.60
CA MET A 81 -24.94 -26.55 -41.98
C MET A 81 -23.56 -25.92 -42.23
N ILE A 82 -23.50 -24.65 -42.62
CA ILE A 82 -22.23 -23.95 -42.87
C ILE A 82 -21.63 -23.39 -41.57
N GLN A 83 -22.51 -23.02 -40.60
CA GLN A 83 -22.04 -22.57 -39.28
C GLN A 83 -21.42 -23.68 -38.43
N ASN A 84 -21.77 -24.94 -38.63
CA ASN A 84 -21.15 -26.07 -37.94
C ASN A 84 -19.73 -26.39 -38.43
N ALA A 85 -19.33 -25.93 -39.60
CA ALA A 85 -17.99 -26.12 -40.14
C ALA A 85 -16.99 -25.00 -39.68
N THR A 86 -17.48 -23.83 -39.29
CA THR A 86 -16.63 -22.70 -38.78
C THR A 86 -16.47 -22.72 -37.25
N ASN A 87 -17.22 -23.57 -36.53
CA ASN A 87 -17.11 -23.72 -35.08
C ASN A 87 -16.00 -24.70 -34.61
N LEU A 88 -15.16 -25.16 -35.52
CA LEU A 88 -13.96 -25.91 -35.19
C LEU A 88 -12.77 -24.94 -35.09
N GLY A 89 -12.67 -24.28 -33.97
CA GLY A 89 -11.41 -23.61 -33.59
C GLY A 89 -11.53 -22.17 -33.19
N PHE A 90 -11.49 -21.90 -31.87
CA PHE A 90 -10.84 -20.77 -31.24
C PHE A 90 -11.33 -19.34 -31.52
N MET A 91 -12.64 -19.07 -31.54
CA MET A 91 -13.09 -17.71 -31.20
C MET A 91 -14.30 -17.76 -30.28
N THR A 92 -14.08 -17.64 -29.01
CA THR A 92 -15.12 -17.38 -28.00
C THR A 92 -15.89 -16.12 -28.37
N ASN A 93 -17.20 -16.19 -28.46
CA ASN A 93 -18.12 -15.08 -28.70
C ASN A 93 -18.17 -14.02 -27.55
N SER A 94 -17.03 -13.72 -26.92
CA SER A 94 -16.93 -12.70 -25.87
C SER A 94 -16.89 -11.28 -26.43
N ASN A 95 -16.53 -11.11 -27.70
CA ASN A 95 -16.30 -9.79 -28.29
C ASN A 95 -17.53 -8.88 -28.33
N GLY A 96 -18.74 -9.43 -28.30
CA GLY A 96 -19.97 -8.63 -28.35
C GLY A 96 -20.25 -7.89 -27.03
N ILE A 97 -20.13 -8.58 -25.90
CA ILE A 97 -20.40 -7.96 -24.59
C ILE A 97 -19.26 -7.05 -24.14
N ASP A 98 -18.01 -7.39 -24.49
CA ASP A 98 -16.85 -6.58 -24.13
C ASP A 98 -16.96 -5.17 -24.75
N ASN A 99 -17.39 -5.06 -26.01
CA ASN A 99 -17.66 -3.80 -26.66
C ASN A 99 -18.76 -2.99 -25.92
N GLU A 100 -19.82 -3.63 -25.48
CA GLU A 100 -20.91 -2.96 -24.77
C GLU A 100 -20.50 -2.51 -23.37
N ILE A 101 -19.61 -3.25 -22.69
CA ILE A 101 -18.99 -2.86 -21.43
C ILE A 101 -18.13 -1.60 -21.62
N GLU A 102 -17.35 -1.55 -22.71
CA GLU A 102 -16.56 -0.37 -23.06
C GLU A 102 -17.44 0.84 -23.37
N ILE A 103 -18.56 0.66 -24.10
CA ILE A 103 -19.53 1.70 -24.39
C ILE A 103 -20.15 2.22 -23.09
N LEU A 104 -20.61 1.34 -22.19
CA LEU A 104 -21.19 1.73 -20.91
C LEU A 104 -20.20 2.45 -20.01
N SER A 105 -18.91 2.14 -20.13
CA SER A 105 -17.81 2.76 -19.38
C SER A 105 -17.30 4.04 -20.06
N ALA A 106 -17.76 4.35 -21.27
CA ALA A 106 -17.26 5.46 -22.05
C ALA A 106 -17.58 6.81 -21.42
N ASN A 107 -16.65 7.76 -21.59
CA ASN A 107 -16.83 9.12 -21.07
C ASN A 107 -18.06 9.83 -21.63
N ASP A 108 -18.47 9.50 -22.86
CA ASP A 108 -19.65 10.12 -23.48
C ASP A 108 -20.95 9.65 -22.84
N MET A 109 -21.08 8.35 -22.50
CA MET A 109 -22.22 7.85 -21.74
C MET A 109 -22.34 8.56 -20.38
N ALA A 110 -21.21 8.74 -19.69
CA ALA A 110 -21.18 9.51 -18.45
C ALA A 110 -21.52 10.99 -18.67
N LEU A 111 -21.04 11.61 -19.75
CA LEU A 111 -21.31 12.99 -20.12
C LEU A 111 -22.79 13.23 -20.35
N GLN A 112 -23.45 12.39 -21.15
CA GLN A 112 -24.88 12.50 -21.40
C GLN A 112 -25.69 12.31 -20.12
N THR A 113 -25.28 11.34 -19.28
CA THR A 113 -25.93 11.09 -17.98
C THR A 113 -25.77 12.28 -17.03
N VAL A 114 -24.57 12.87 -16.97
CA VAL A 114 -24.30 14.08 -16.18
C VAL A 114 -25.14 15.26 -16.65
N ILE A 115 -25.30 15.45 -17.96
CA ILE A 115 -26.11 16.50 -18.54
C ILE A 115 -27.60 16.29 -18.21
N ASP A 116 -28.12 15.09 -18.43
CA ASP A 116 -29.52 14.75 -18.17
C ASP A 116 -29.91 14.95 -16.71
N MET A 117 -29.01 14.57 -15.80
CA MET A 117 -29.25 14.68 -14.34
C MET A 117 -28.76 16.01 -13.74
N LYS A 118 -28.15 16.89 -14.52
CA LYS A 118 -27.53 18.16 -14.07
C LYS A 118 -26.48 17.97 -12.97
N LEU A 119 -25.68 16.89 -13.05
CA LEU A 119 -24.69 16.55 -12.06
C LEU A 119 -23.39 17.39 -12.16
N TYR A 120 -23.36 18.36 -13.01
CA TYR A 120 -22.30 19.36 -13.11
C TYR A 120 -22.37 20.41 -11.99
N VAL A 121 -23.43 20.41 -11.15
CA VAL A 121 -23.52 21.21 -9.92
C VAL A 121 -23.59 20.27 -8.73
N ASN A 122 -22.61 20.37 -7.83
CA ASN A 122 -22.58 19.61 -6.58
C ASN A 122 -22.89 20.53 -5.40
N TYR A 123 -23.79 20.12 -4.53
CA TYR A 123 -24.22 20.87 -3.35
C TYR A 123 -23.68 20.23 -2.07
N TYR A 124 -23.22 21.05 -1.14
CA TYR A 124 -22.71 20.60 0.15
C TYR A 124 -23.26 21.47 1.28
N HIS A 125 -23.72 20.82 2.35
CA HIS A 125 -23.94 21.49 3.63
C HIS A 125 -22.66 21.52 4.45
N LYS A 126 -22.36 22.66 5.05
CA LYS A 126 -21.22 22.83 5.95
C LYS A 126 -21.57 22.22 7.32
N GLY A 127 -21.07 21.03 7.63
CA GLY A 127 -21.13 20.44 8.95
C GLY A 127 -19.93 20.84 9.83
N THR A 128 -19.99 20.50 11.14
CA THR A 128 -18.97 20.84 12.14
C THR A 128 -17.60 20.20 11.83
N PHE A 129 -17.59 18.94 11.39
CA PHE A 129 -16.37 18.18 11.09
C PHE A 129 -16.15 17.91 9.60
N ARG A 130 -17.22 17.83 8.84
CA ARG A 130 -17.15 17.57 7.39
C ARG A 130 -18.33 18.24 6.68
N SER A 131 -18.13 18.55 5.40
CA SER A 131 -19.23 18.95 4.52
C SER A 131 -19.90 17.70 3.96
N SER A 132 -21.22 17.62 4.04
CA SER A 132 -22.02 16.52 3.48
C SER A 132 -22.57 16.90 2.12
N LEU A 133 -22.47 15.96 1.18
CA LEU A 133 -23.06 16.11 -0.16
C LEU A 133 -24.57 16.00 -0.08
N VAL A 134 -25.27 17.00 -0.63
CA VAL A 134 -26.72 17.06 -0.73
C VAL A 134 -27.15 16.77 -2.16
N TYR A 135 -28.20 15.96 -2.33
CA TYR A 135 -28.74 15.61 -3.63
C TYR A 135 -30.26 15.59 -3.58
N LYS A 136 -30.92 16.42 -4.39
CA LYS A 136 -32.35 16.68 -4.45
C LYS A 136 -32.97 17.38 -3.23
N ASP A 137 -32.27 17.40 -2.10
CA ASP A 137 -32.74 18.04 -0.86
C ASP A 137 -32.13 19.44 -0.67
N GLN A 138 -31.44 19.97 -1.66
CA GLN A 138 -30.88 21.32 -1.63
C GLN A 138 -32.01 22.38 -1.63
N GLU A 139 -31.81 23.42 -0.87
CA GLU A 139 -32.77 24.50 -0.70
C GLU A 139 -32.79 25.46 -1.88
N ILE A 140 -31.63 25.59 -2.55
CA ILE A 140 -31.45 26.49 -3.69
C ILE A 140 -30.84 25.68 -4.85
N ASN A 141 -31.50 25.76 -6.00
CA ASN A 141 -30.97 25.21 -7.22
C ASN A 141 -30.12 26.27 -7.93
N VAL A 142 -28.97 25.88 -8.34
CA VAL A 142 -27.99 26.69 -9.11
C VAL A 142 -27.89 26.11 -10.50
N ASP A 143 -28.01 26.92 -11.54
CA ASP A 143 -27.86 26.49 -12.92
C ASP A 143 -27.07 27.52 -13.73
N MET A 144 -26.48 27.08 -14.82
CA MET A 144 -25.72 27.94 -15.73
C MET A 144 -25.99 27.53 -17.17
N ASP A 145 -25.99 28.50 -18.09
CA ASP A 145 -26.20 28.22 -19.52
C ASP A 145 -25.16 27.21 -20.06
N MET A 146 -25.66 26.20 -20.78
CA MET A 146 -24.86 25.07 -21.27
C MET A 146 -23.70 25.50 -22.16
N LYS A 147 -23.86 26.56 -22.95
CA LYS A 147 -22.77 27.08 -23.81
C LYS A 147 -21.59 27.60 -23.01
N ASN A 148 -21.89 28.29 -21.92
CA ASN A 148 -20.86 28.81 -20.99
C ASN A 148 -20.31 27.72 -20.08
N LEU A 149 -21.15 26.78 -19.67
CA LEU A 149 -20.78 25.64 -18.83
C LEU A 149 -19.72 24.75 -19.50
N LYS A 150 -19.86 24.46 -20.80
CA LYS A 150 -18.89 23.71 -21.59
C LYS A 150 -17.53 24.40 -21.73
N LYS A 151 -17.47 25.72 -21.57
CA LYS A 151 -16.21 26.47 -21.63
C LYS A 151 -15.44 26.52 -20.32
N LEU A 152 -16.06 26.05 -19.22
CA LEU A 152 -15.39 26.03 -17.92
C LEU A 152 -14.26 25.01 -17.91
N ASN A 153 -13.04 25.44 -17.61
CA ASN A 153 -11.88 24.60 -17.35
C ASN A 153 -11.46 24.61 -15.88
N SER A 154 -12.21 25.29 -15.01
CA SER A 154 -12.01 25.36 -13.57
C SER A 154 -13.35 25.44 -12.83
N PRO A 155 -13.46 24.87 -11.61
CA PRO A 155 -14.69 24.91 -10.82
C PRO A 155 -15.07 26.34 -10.40
N VAL A 156 -16.35 26.69 -10.51
CA VAL A 156 -16.96 27.86 -9.88
C VAL A 156 -17.45 27.44 -8.49
N LYS A 157 -16.98 28.08 -7.45
CA LYS A 157 -17.35 27.79 -6.06
C LYS A 157 -18.24 28.91 -5.52
N LEU A 158 -19.39 28.57 -5.02
CA LEU A 158 -20.34 29.49 -4.42
C LEU A 158 -20.67 29.02 -3.00
N ASN A 159 -20.71 29.96 -2.06
CA ASN A 159 -21.26 29.75 -0.72
C ASN A 159 -22.47 30.69 -0.61
N ILE A 160 -23.61 30.12 -0.38
CA ILE A 160 -24.87 30.83 -0.27
C ILE A 160 -25.31 30.75 1.17
N GLU A 161 -25.39 31.86 1.85
CA GLU A 161 -25.79 32.00 3.24
C GLU A 161 -27.11 32.76 3.34
N LYS A 162 -28.01 32.31 4.14
CA LYS A 162 -29.28 33.04 4.41
C LYS A 162 -29.10 33.92 5.64
N ASP A 163 -29.42 35.18 5.49
CA ASP A 163 -29.39 36.19 6.54
C ASP A 163 -30.74 36.93 6.56
N GLY A 164 -31.61 36.48 7.45
CA GLY A 164 -32.98 36.94 7.52
C GLY A 164 -33.77 36.72 6.24
N ASN A 165 -34.14 37.79 5.56
CA ASN A 165 -34.89 37.74 4.29
C ASN A 165 -33.98 37.80 3.05
N LYS A 166 -32.66 37.89 3.24
CA LYS A 166 -31.69 38.05 2.14
C LYS A 166 -30.78 36.82 2.00
N TYR A 167 -30.20 36.69 0.85
CA TYR A 167 -29.19 35.64 0.56
C TYR A 167 -27.87 36.32 0.24
N ILE A 168 -26.83 36.00 1.01
CA ILE A 168 -25.45 36.47 0.80
C ILE A 168 -24.74 35.40 0.01
N VAL A 169 -24.35 35.72 -1.23
CA VAL A 169 -23.62 34.82 -2.11
C VAL A 169 -22.16 35.24 -2.17
N LYS A 170 -21.27 34.43 -1.62
CA LYS A 170 -19.82 34.59 -1.68
C LYS A 170 -19.22 33.47 -2.51
N GLY A 171 -18.29 33.80 -3.39
CA GLY A 171 -17.71 32.77 -4.23
C GLY A 171 -16.44 33.19 -4.93
N SER A 172 -15.89 32.26 -5.71
CA SER A 172 -14.73 32.52 -6.53
C SER A 172 -14.72 31.62 -7.77
N TYR A 173 -14.19 32.13 -8.84
CA TYR A 173 -13.98 31.40 -10.08
C TYR A 173 -12.75 31.94 -10.79
N TYR A 174 -12.18 31.08 -11.67
CA TYR A 174 -11.10 31.48 -12.59
C TYR A 174 -11.68 31.70 -13.98
N VAL A 175 -11.16 32.69 -14.68
CA VAL A 175 -11.57 32.96 -16.06
C VAL A 175 -10.72 32.13 -16.98
N PRO A 176 -11.32 31.31 -17.90
CA PRO A 176 -10.57 30.56 -18.89
C PRO A 176 -9.88 31.52 -19.87
N ILE A 177 -8.59 31.32 -20.15
CA ILE A 177 -7.84 31.97 -21.19
C ILE A 177 -7.94 31.14 -22.47
N ASP A 178 -7.72 29.84 -22.34
CA ASP A 178 -7.88 28.84 -23.39
C ASP A 178 -8.46 27.52 -22.81
N ALA A 179 -8.45 26.44 -23.59
CA ALA A 179 -9.01 25.17 -23.17
C ALA A 179 -8.31 24.54 -21.95
N PHE A 180 -7.07 24.93 -21.63
CA PHE A 180 -6.24 24.31 -20.59
C PHE A 180 -5.76 25.27 -19.52
N THR A 181 -5.76 26.58 -19.79
CA THR A 181 -5.22 27.61 -18.91
C THR A 181 -6.30 28.56 -18.39
N VAL A 182 -6.07 29.10 -17.21
CA VAL A 182 -6.92 30.07 -16.52
C VAL A 182 -6.13 31.29 -16.11
N GLU A 183 -6.80 32.42 -15.87
CA GLU A 183 -6.20 33.60 -15.26
C GLU A 183 -5.57 33.22 -13.90
N LYS A 184 -4.44 33.83 -13.55
CA LYS A 184 -3.67 33.50 -12.35
C LYS A 184 -4.44 33.79 -11.05
N ASP A 185 -5.22 34.88 -11.05
CA ASP A 185 -5.98 35.30 -9.87
C ASP A 185 -7.46 34.94 -10.00
N PRO A 186 -8.08 34.39 -8.93
CA PRO A 186 -9.50 34.09 -8.94
C PRO A 186 -10.33 35.36 -8.82
N VAL A 187 -11.36 35.48 -9.63
CA VAL A 187 -12.36 36.53 -9.51
C VAL A 187 -13.29 36.18 -8.35
N LYS A 188 -13.43 37.11 -7.40
CA LYS A 188 -14.34 36.94 -6.25
C LYS A 188 -15.76 37.37 -6.64
N ILE A 189 -16.73 36.65 -6.12
CA ILE A 189 -18.16 36.97 -6.16
C ILE A 189 -18.56 37.35 -4.75
N GLU A 190 -19.13 38.51 -4.58
CA GLU A 190 -19.82 38.94 -3.37
C GLU A 190 -21.10 39.73 -3.75
N LYS A 191 -22.24 39.12 -3.52
CA LYS A 191 -23.54 39.70 -3.89
C LYS A 191 -24.61 39.34 -2.87
N THR A 192 -25.38 40.36 -2.48
CA THR A 192 -26.58 40.18 -1.66
C THR A 192 -27.80 40.16 -2.56
N ILE A 193 -28.67 39.18 -2.36
CA ILE A 193 -29.87 38.93 -3.15
C ILE A 193 -31.06 39.02 -2.21
N ASP A 194 -32.04 39.88 -2.55
CA ASP A 194 -33.23 40.08 -1.72
C ASP A 194 -34.32 39.04 -1.99
N ARG A 195 -34.40 38.48 -3.20
CA ARG A 195 -35.44 37.52 -3.59
C ARG A 195 -34.90 36.50 -4.60
N LEU A 196 -35.40 35.26 -4.53
CA LEU A 196 -35.22 34.22 -5.54
C LEU A 196 -36.51 34.14 -6.39
N PRO A 197 -36.42 33.89 -7.72
CA PRO A 197 -35.21 33.61 -8.51
C PRO A 197 -34.33 34.84 -8.75
N ALA A 198 -33.04 34.65 -8.86
CA ALA A 198 -32.07 35.70 -9.12
C ALA A 198 -30.97 35.20 -10.08
N THR A 199 -30.34 36.15 -10.77
CA THR A 199 -29.21 35.85 -11.69
C THR A 199 -28.00 36.65 -11.25
N ILE A 200 -26.86 35.95 -11.24
CA ILE A 200 -25.53 36.54 -10.99
C ILE A 200 -24.77 36.56 -12.30
N ASN A 201 -24.45 37.75 -12.77
CA ASN A 201 -23.64 37.92 -13.97
C ASN A 201 -22.17 37.78 -13.61
N THR A 202 -21.47 36.87 -14.30
CA THR A 202 -20.04 36.62 -14.12
C THR A 202 -19.34 36.72 -15.50
N ARG A 203 -18.00 36.84 -15.48
CA ARG A 203 -17.23 36.84 -16.73
C ARG A 203 -17.23 35.46 -17.44
N VAL A 204 -17.64 34.41 -16.74
CA VAL A 204 -17.72 33.03 -17.29
C VAL A 204 -19.16 32.64 -17.66
N GLY A 205 -20.13 33.53 -17.46
CA GLY A 205 -21.53 33.33 -17.80
C GLY A 205 -22.48 33.67 -16.65
N ASN A 206 -23.76 33.61 -16.93
CA ASN A 206 -24.82 33.93 -15.98
C ASN A 206 -25.16 32.71 -15.14
N ILE A 207 -25.17 32.89 -13.83
CA ILE A 207 -25.53 31.86 -12.88
C ILE A 207 -26.93 32.18 -12.35
N SER A 208 -27.87 31.29 -12.58
CA SER A 208 -29.25 31.41 -12.07
C SER A 208 -29.41 30.67 -10.74
N LEU A 209 -30.07 31.32 -9.80
CA LEU A 209 -30.40 30.79 -8.47
C LEU A 209 -31.93 30.72 -8.35
N THR A 210 -32.46 29.56 -8.03
CA THR A 210 -33.88 29.34 -7.86
C THR A 210 -34.16 28.60 -6.55
N ALA A 211 -35.19 29.04 -5.82
CA ALA A 211 -35.57 28.37 -4.60
C ALA A 211 -36.17 26.98 -4.88
N ASN A 212 -35.82 25.99 -4.05
CA ASN A 212 -36.50 24.71 -4.05
C ASN A 212 -37.89 24.87 -3.35
N LYS A 213 -38.91 24.31 -3.98
CA LYS A 213 -40.27 24.39 -3.42
C LYS A 213 -40.48 23.51 -2.17
N ARG A 214 -39.65 22.45 -2.02
CA ARG A 214 -39.83 21.46 -0.96
C ARG A 214 -38.99 21.75 0.28
N PHE A 215 -37.79 22.30 0.08
CA PHE A 215 -36.82 22.52 1.15
C PHE A 215 -36.55 24.01 1.27
N LYS A 216 -36.62 24.53 2.49
CA LYS A 216 -36.39 25.95 2.80
C LYS A 216 -35.10 26.08 3.59
N MET A 217 -34.28 27.02 3.25
CA MET A 217 -33.08 27.36 3.95
C MET A 217 -33.38 28.07 5.25
N GLU A 218 -32.87 27.62 6.38
CA GLU A 218 -32.97 28.27 7.66
C GLU A 218 -32.01 29.47 7.78
N ASP A 219 -32.24 30.34 8.75
CA ASP A 219 -31.39 31.50 8.96
C ASP A 219 -30.04 31.09 9.51
N GLY A 220 -28.95 31.56 8.88
CA GLY A 220 -27.59 31.15 9.21
C GLY A 220 -27.08 29.88 8.51
N ASP A 221 -27.93 29.16 7.75
CA ASP A 221 -27.48 28.01 6.96
C ASP A 221 -26.57 28.44 5.81
N VAL A 222 -25.57 27.62 5.53
CA VAL A 222 -24.60 27.82 4.44
C VAL A 222 -24.64 26.64 3.48
N LEU A 223 -25.18 26.89 2.28
CA LEU A 223 -25.14 25.95 1.16
C LEU A 223 -23.95 26.27 0.24
N LYS A 224 -23.06 25.32 0.07
CA LYS A 224 -21.95 25.42 -0.86
C LYS A 224 -22.33 24.74 -2.16
N ALA A 225 -22.31 25.46 -3.28
CA ALA A 225 -22.50 24.95 -4.62
C ALA A 225 -21.17 25.01 -5.41
N ILE A 226 -20.83 23.92 -6.08
CA ILE A 226 -19.65 23.81 -6.93
C ILE A 226 -20.12 23.46 -8.33
N ILE A 227 -19.92 24.38 -9.27
CA ILE A 227 -20.25 24.19 -10.68
C ILE A 227 -18.98 23.81 -11.43
N VAL A 228 -19.03 22.75 -12.21
CA VAL A 228 -17.93 22.29 -13.06
C VAL A 228 -18.42 22.09 -14.49
N SER A 229 -17.53 22.01 -15.48
CA SER A 229 -17.98 21.64 -16.82
C SER A 229 -18.51 20.20 -16.85
N PRO A 230 -19.49 19.89 -17.71
CA PRO A 230 -20.01 18.54 -17.84
C PRO A 230 -18.93 17.50 -18.13
N GLU A 231 -17.91 17.87 -18.92
CA GLU A 231 -16.77 17.01 -19.24
C GLU A 231 -15.91 16.72 -18.01
N MET A 232 -15.65 17.71 -17.16
CA MET A 232 -14.93 17.51 -15.89
C MET A 232 -15.73 16.63 -14.93
N ALA A 233 -17.02 16.86 -14.85
CA ALA A 233 -17.91 16.03 -14.05
C ALA A 233 -17.91 14.59 -14.58
N ALA A 234 -18.13 14.37 -15.88
CA ALA A 234 -18.14 13.06 -16.51
C ALA A 234 -16.87 12.26 -16.23
N LYS A 235 -15.68 12.87 -16.39
CA LYS A 235 -14.39 12.24 -16.04
C LYS A 235 -14.33 11.76 -14.58
N SER A 236 -14.91 12.54 -13.67
CA SER A 236 -14.99 12.15 -12.25
C SER A 236 -15.93 10.98 -12.04
N TYR A 237 -17.06 10.95 -12.74
CA TYR A 237 -18.04 9.87 -12.67
C TYR A 237 -17.51 8.57 -13.27
N VAL A 238 -16.84 8.63 -14.43
CA VAL A 238 -16.18 7.46 -15.04
C VAL A 238 -15.15 6.84 -14.10
N LYS A 239 -14.36 7.65 -13.40
CA LYS A 239 -13.37 7.16 -12.43
C LYS A 239 -13.99 6.34 -11.30
N ASN A 240 -15.22 6.64 -10.94
CA ASN A 240 -15.95 5.98 -9.86
C ASN A 240 -16.90 4.87 -10.36
N LEU A 241 -16.95 4.68 -11.66
CA LEU A 241 -17.76 3.67 -12.36
C LEU A 241 -16.90 2.46 -12.69
N SER A 242 -17.43 1.27 -12.46
CA SER A 242 -16.82 0.02 -12.90
C SER A 242 -17.90 -0.83 -13.55
N VAL A 243 -17.66 -1.25 -14.77
CA VAL A 243 -18.55 -2.15 -15.51
C VAL A 243 -17.80 -3.44 -15.77
N SER A 244 -18.41 -4.57 -15.46
CA SER A 244 -17.80 -5.87 -15.64
C SER A 244 -18.83 -6.92 -16.02
N GLN A 245 -18.40 -7.97 -16.71
CA GLN A 245 -19.25 -9.12 -17.00
C GLN A 245 -19.41 -9.97 -15.77
N THR A 246 -20.65 -10.37 -15.44
CA THR A 246 -20.92 -11.21 -14.26
C THR A 246 -20.29 -12.60 -14.40
N SER A 247 -20.27 -13.17 -15.63
CA SER A 247 -19.65 -14.46 -15.94
C SER A 247 -19.30 -14.50 -17.44
N LYS A 248 -18.18 -15.13 -17.78
CA LYS A 248 -17.69 -15.26 -19.18
C LYS A 248 -18.68 -15.90 -20.16
N THR A 249 -19.73 -16.54 -19.68
CA THR A 249 -20.74 -17.23 -20.49
C THR A 249 -22.07 -16.50 -20.58
N THR A 250 -22.22 -15.35 -19.89
CA THR A 250 -23.48 -14.61 -19.86
C THR A 250 -23.33 -13.23 -20.51
N THR A 251 -24.41 -12.70 -21.05
CA THR A 251 -24.46 -11.33 -21.57
C THR A 251 -24.98 -10.35 -20.52
N ILE A 252 -24.68 -10.60 -19.24
CA ILE A 252 -25.07 -9.75 -18.12
C ILE A 252 -23.88 -8.91 -17.68
N ALA A 253 -24.03 -7.61 -17.77
CA ALA A 253 -23.09 -6.63 -17.22
C ALA A 253 -23.50 -6.25 -15.79
N GLU A 254 -22.55 -6.29 -14.87
CA GLU A 254 -22.67 -5.71 -13.54
C GLU A 254 -22.03 -4.32 -13.56
N ILE A 255 -22.81 -3.31 -13.19
CA ILE A 255 -22.40 -1.91 -13.15
C ILE A 255 -22.32 -1.50 -11.68
N VAL A 256 -21.14 -1.12 -11.25
CA VAL A 256 -20.85 -0.70 -9.88
C VAL A 256 -20.47 0.78 -9.90
N PHE A 257 -21.07 1.56 -9.03
CA PHE A 257 -20.76 2.98 -8.91
C PHE A 257 -20.56 3.38 -7.44
N ASN A 258 -19.51 4.16 -7.19
CA ASN A 258 -19.15 4.64 -5.87
C ASN A 258 -19.45 6.14 -5.74
N ASP A 259 -20.27 6.54 -4.75
CA ASP A 259 -20.68 7.92 -4.55
C ASP A 259 -20.74 8.32 -3.06
N GLU A 260 -20.56 9.61 -2.77
CA GLU A 260 -20.74 10.15 -1.40
C GLU A 260 -22.22 10.13 -0.95
N ASN A 261 -23.18 10.15 -1.91
CA ASN A 261 -24.61 10.09 -1.64
C ASN A 261 -25.23 8.83 -2.29
N PRO A 262 -25.81 7.93 -1.50
CA PRO A 262 -26.37 6.67 -2.01
C PRO A 262 -27.50 6.88 -3.01
N GLN A 263 -28.41 7.85 -2.76
CA GLN A 263 -29.53 8.11 -3.65
C GLN A 263 -29.06 8.63 -5.01
N ARG A 264 -28.04 9.49 -5.02
CA ARG A 264 -27.41 9.96 -6.27
C ARG A 264 -26.80 8.82 -7.06
N GLY A 265 -26.13 7.88 -6.37
CA GLY A 265 -25.58 6.69 -7.00
C GLY A 265 -26.64 5.81 -7.65
N LEU A 266 -27.78 5.57 -6.97
CA LEU A 266 -28.91 4.79 -7.50
C LEU A 266 -29.50 5.46 -8.74
N ASP A 267 -29.77 6.75 -8.63
CA ASP A 267 -30.37 7.52 -9.74
C ASP A 267 -29.41 7.61 -10.94
N TYR A 268 -28.09 7.73 -10.68
CA TYR A 268 -27.07 7.73 -11.72
C TYR A 268 -27.04 6.42 -12.50
N LEU A 269 -27.02 5.27 -11.81
CA LEU A 269 -27.04 3.95 -12.46
C LEU A 269 -28.32 3.77 -13.31
N HIS A 270 -29.46 4.16 -12.77
CA HIS A 270 -30.73 4.11 -13.52
C HIS A 270 -30.70 4.99 -14.77
N SER A 271 -30.20 6.22 -14.62
CA SER A 271 -30.10 7.18 -15.73
C SER A 271 -29.06 6.74 -16.77
N LEU A 272 -27.94 6.17 -16.36
CA LEU A 272 -26.92 5.64 -17.27
C LEU A 272 -27.48 4.57 -18.19
N VAL A 273 -28.24 3.59 -17.66
CA VAL A 273 -28.90 2.56 -18.47
C VAL A 273 -29.95 3.17 -19.40
N LYS A 274 -30.68 4.18 -18.94
CA LYS A 274 -31.64 4.91 -19.78
C LYS A 274 -30.97 5.66 -20.92
N VAL A 275 -29.86 6.32 -20.66
CA VAL A 275 -29.05 7.01 -21.69
C VAL A 275 -28.49 6.00 -22.70
N TYR A 276 -27.95 4.88 -22.22
CA TYR A 276 -27.45 3.79 -23.06
C TYR A 276 -28.55 3.27 -24.00
N ASN A 277 -29.74 2.98 -23.48
CA ASN A 277 -30.85 2.51 -24.31
C ASN A 277 -31.29 3.59 -25.31
N ARG A 278 -31.38 4.85 -24.89
CA ARG A 278 -31.72 5.96 -25.78
C ARG A 278 -30.73 6.07 -26.93
N GLN A 279 -29.42 5.99 -26.65
CA GLN A 279 -28.39 6.09 -27.69
C GLN A 279 -28.45 4.89 -28.63
N ALA A 280 -28.54 3.67 -28.11
CA ALA A 280 -28.68 2.46 -28.92
C ALA A 280 -29.92 2.52 -29.84
N ASN A 281 -31.04 3.07 -29.34
CA ASN A 281 -32.24 3.26 -30.15
C ASN A 281 -32.09 4.37 -31.22
N LEU A 282 -31.39 5.46 -30.89
CA LEU A 282 -31.07 6.50 -31.88
C LEU A 282 -30.22 5.97 -33.02
N ASP A 283 -29.18 5.20 -32.73
CA ASP A 283 -28.32 4.58 -33.72
C ASP A 283 -29.06 3.61 -34.64
N LYS A 284 -29.93 2.74 -34.05
CA LYS A 284 -30.78 1.85 -34.85
C LYS A 284 -31.76 2.64 -35.75
N ASN A 285 -32.37 3.66 -35.20
CA ASN A 285 -33.33 4.48 -35.94
C ASN A 285 -32.65 5.26 -37.08
N GLU A 286 -31.44 5.73 -36.97
CA GLU A 286 -30.71 6.39 -38.02
C GLU A 286 -30.41 5.45 -39.20
N ILE A 287 -29.95 4.22 -38.90
CA ILE A 287 -29.74 3.20 -39.93
C ILE A 287 -31.05 2.86 -40.62
N ALA A 288 -32.11 2.64 -39.85
CA ALA A 288 -33.42 2.32 -40.41
C ALA A 288 -33.98 3.45 -41.26
N PHE A 289 -33.82 4.69 -40.82
CA PHE A 289 -34.23 5.88 -41.59
C PHE A 289 -33.48 6.01 -42.93
N ARG A 290 -32.13 5.83 -42.89
CA ARG A 290 -31.31 5.84 -44.12
C ARG A 290 -31.71 4.72 -45.09
N THR A 291 -31.99 3.50 -44.52
CA THR A 291 -32.46 2.37 -45.30
C THR A 291 -33.84 2.67 -45.94
N GLU A 292 -34.76 3.26 -45.18
CA GLU A 292 -36.08 3.65 -45.71
C GLU A 292 -35.99 4.66 -46.83
N GLN A 293 -35.17 5.73 -46.66
CA GLN A 293 -34.94 6.72 -47.71
C GLN A 293 -34.40 6.08 -49.01
N PHE A 294 -33.43 5.16 -48.89
CA PHE A 294 -32.87 4.42 -50.02
C PHE A 294 -33.93 3.59 -50.71
N ILE A 295 -34.69 2.80 -49.95
CA ILE A 295 -35.74 1.93 -50.51
C ILE A 295 -36.83 2.77 -51.18
N ASN A 296 -37.29 3.84 -50.53
CA ASN A 296 -38.31 4.72 -51.13
C ASN A 296 -37.85 5.36 -52.42
N SER A 297 -36.63 5.88 -52.45
CA SER A 297 -36.04 6.44 -53.70
C SER A 297 -35.95 5.37 -54.80
N ARG A 298 -35.63 4.13 -54.42
CA ARG A 298 -35.51 3.07 -55.37
C ARG A 298 -36.88 2.56 -55.88
N LEU A 299 -37.88 2.47 -54.97
CA LEU A 299 -39.25 2.16 -55.33
C LEU A 299 -39.83 3.14 -56.32
N GLU A 300 -39.64 4.43 -56.09
CA GLU A 300 -40.09 5.46 -57.02
C GLU A 300 -39.49 5.26 -58.41
N LYS A 301 -38.20 4.99 -58.51
CA LYS A 301 -37.49 4.77 -59.76
C LYS A 301 -37.99 3.49 -60.49
N ILE A 302 -38.11 2.40 -59.75
CA ILE A 302 -38.62 1.11 -60.30
C ILE A 302 -40.07 1.22 -60.73
N ASN A 303 -40.90 1.91 -59.96
CA ASN A 303 -42.29 2.16 -60.33
C ASN A 303 -42.41 2.93 -61.66
N ALA A 304 -41.60 3.97 -61.87
CA ALA A 304 -41.54 4.68 -63.10
C ALA A 304 -41.05 3.80 -64.26
N GLU A 305 -40.02 3.00 -64.08
CA GLU A 305 -39.50 2.07 -65.09
C GLU A 305 -40.51 0.94 -65.42
N LEU A 306 -41.23 0.43 -64.41
CA LEU A 306 -42.26 -0.58 -64.58
C LEU A 306 -43.41 -0.02 -65.37
N GLY A 307 -43.91 1.16 -64.99
CA GLY A 307 -44.98 1.81 -65.76
C GLY A 307 -44.59 2.09 -67.22
N SER A 308 -43.32 2.47 -67.47
CA SER A 308 -42.80 2.61 -68.84
C SER A 308 -42.81 1.26 -69.61
N THR A 309 -42.39 0.18 -68.95
CA THR A 309 -42.35 -1.15 -69.54
C THR A 309 -43.75 -1.70 -69.82
N GLU A 310 -44.68 -1.49 -68.87
CA GLU A 310 -46.11 -1.84 -69.06
C GLU A 310 -46.74 -1.10 -70.15
N GLY A 311 -46.47 0.19 -70.28
CA GLY A 311 -46.88 1.03 -71.40
C GLY A 311 -46.34 0.52 -72.75
N GLN A 312 -45.06 0.08 -72.78
CA GLN A 312 -44.45 -0.53 -73.94
C GLN A 312 -45.14 -1.87 -74.32
N LEU A 313 -45.44 -2.70 -73.32
CA LEU A 313 -46.13 -3.97 -73.50
C LEU A 313 -47.54 -3.77 -74.01
N GLU A 314 -48.27 -2.86 -73.40
CA GLU A 314 -49.63 -2.52 -73.86
C GLU A 314 -49.62 -1.98 -75.30
N SER A 315 -48.73 -1.05 -75.59
CA SER A 315 -48.62 -0.47 -76.97
C SER A 315 -48.24 -1.53 -77.99
N TYR A 316 -47.34 -2.48 -77.61
CA TYR A 316 -46.96 -3.57 -78.50
C TYR A 316 -48.12 -4.56 -78.79
N LYS A 317 -48.84 -4.94 -77.68
CA LYS A 317 -50.03 -5.79 -77.74
C LYS A 317 -51.12 -5.13 -78.63
N LYS A 318 -51.39 -3.84 -78.49
CA LYS A 318 -52.40 -3.10 -79.31
C LYS A 318 -51.97 -3.00 -80.75
N ARG A 319 -50.73 -2.71 -81.12
CA ARG A 319 -50.25 -2.58 -82.53
C ARG A 319 -50.27 -3.87 -83.24
N ASN A 320 -49.99 -5.01 -82.55
CA ASN A 320 -49.81 -6.28 -83.22
C ASN A 320 -51.05 -7.21 -83.16
N LYS A 321 -52.19 -6.76 -82.57
CA LYS A 321 -53.42 -7.51 -82.40
C LYS A 321 -53.23 -8.90 -81.87
N VAL A 322 -52.36 -9.09 -80.85
CA VAL A 322 -52.02 -10.42 -80.30
C VAL A 322 -53.14 -10.84 -79.37
N ILE A 323 -54.06 -11.59 -79.92
CA ILE A 323 -55.07 -12.36 -79.22
C ILE A 323 -54.48 -13.76 -79.02
N GLU A 324 -54.41 -14.19 -77.69
CA GLU A 324 -54.18 -15.51 -77.18
C GLU A 324 -53.73 -16.67 -78.12
N MET A 325 -52.44 -17.01 -78.07
CA MET A 325 -51.97 -18.31 -78.35
C MET A 325 -51.73 -19.12 -77.12
N LYS A 326 -52.73 -19.70 -76.55
CA LYS A 326 -52.62 -20.84 -75.62
C LYS A 326 -52.72 -22.15 -76.47
N LEU A 327 -51.75 -23.00 -76.15
CA LEU A 327 -51.68 -24.44 -76.29
C LEU A 327 -50.61 -24.98 -77.29
N ASN A 328 -49.59 -25.51 -76.75
CA ASN A 328 -48.85 -26.72 -77.03
C ASN A 328 -47.33 -26.74 -76.78
N ALA A 329 -46.92 -26.28 -75.64
CA ALA A 329 -45.51 -26.43 -75.24
C ALA A 329 -45.35 -26.72 -73.70
N THR A 330 -46.22 -27.56 -73.14
CA THR A 330 -46.39 -27.75 -71.70
C THR A 330 -45.13 -28.30 -70.97
N ALA A 331 -44.27 -29.08 -71.60
CA ALA A 331 -43.08 -29.64 -70.93
C ALA A 331 -41.82 -28.77 -71.17
N ALA A 332 -41.64 -28.12 -72.29
CA ALA A 332 -40.53 -27.23 -72.55
C ALA A 332 -40.74 -25.87 -71.85
N ILE A 333 -41.98 -25.43 -71.62
CA ILE A 333 -42.37 -24.22 -70.91
C ILE A 333 -42.02 -24.35 -69.41
N ALA A 334 -42.29 -25.54 -68.78
CA ALA A 334 -42.02 -25.72 -67.35
C ALA A 334 -40.53 -25.62 -67.00
N ASN A 335 -39.64 -26.09 -67.82
CA ASN A 335 -38.20 -25.93 -67.62
C ASN A 335 -37.70 -24.50 -67.95
N ALA A 336 -38.21 -23.91 -69.02
CA ALA A 336 -37.92 -22.51 -69.38
C ALA A 336 -38.39 -21.53 -68.29
N ASP A 337 -39.55 -21.74 -67.62
CA ASP A 337 -40.05 -20.92 -66.55
C ASP A 337 -39.18 -21.03 -65.28
N THR A 338 -38.70 -22.22 -64.90
CA THR A 338 -37.82 -22.42 -63.74
C THR A 338 -36.52 -21.71 -63.94
N TYR A 339 -35.88 -21.75 -65.10
CA TYR A 339 -34.63 -21.04 -65.37
C TYR A 339 -34.86 -19.53 -65.55
N THR A 340 -36.01 -19.10 -66.01
CA THR A 340 -36.40 -17.71 -66.08
C THR A 340 -36.58 -17.10 -64.69
N GLN A 341 -37.24 -17.81 -63.79
CA GLN A 341 -37.37 -17.37 -62.39
C GLN A 341 -36.01 -17.27 -61.68
N LYS A 342 -35.13 -18.25 -61.83
CA LYS A 342 -33.77 -18.19 -61.31
C LYS A 342 -32.97 -17.01 -61.93
N LEU A 343 -33.17 -16.72 -63.19
CA LEU A 343 -32.52 -15.59 -63.89
C LEU A 343 -33.01 -14.25 -63.34
N GLN A 344 -34.29 -14.14 -62.99
CA GLN A 344 -34.85 -12.95 -62.34
C GLN A 344 -34.25 -12.70 -60.98
N GLU A 345 -34.15 -13.73 -60.16
CA GLU A 345 -33.51 -13.63 -58.83
C GLU A 345 -32.07 -13.16 -58.94
N ALA A 346 -31.28 -13.78 -59.84
CA ALA A 346 -29.90 -13.37 -60.08
C ALA A 346 -29.78 -11.92 -60.59
N ASN A 347 -30.66 -11.51 -61.51
CA ASN A 347 -30.71 -10.13 -62.02
C ASN A 347 -31.03 -9.10 -60.90
N THR A 348 -31.97 -9.46 -60.03
CA THR A 348 -32.36 -8.63 -58.88
C THR A 348 -31.16 -8.42 -57.95
N GLN A 349 -30.39 -9.45 -57.64
CA GLN A 349 -29.21 -9.33 -56.82
C GLN A 349 -28.10 -8.49 -57.43
N VAL A 350 -27.86 -8.65 -58.75
CA VAL A 350 -26.88 -7.82 -59.52
C VAL A 350 -27.26 -6.34 -59.48
N GLU A 351 -28.55 -6.02 -59.62
CA GLU A 351 -29.01 -4.62 -59.64
C GLU A 351 -28.94 -3.99 -58.25
N LEU A 352 -29.28 -4.75 -57.20
CA LEU A 352 -29.14 -4.29 -55.83
C LEU A 352 -27.68 -3.96 -55.46
N LEU A 353 -26.74 -4.82 -55.87
CA LEU A 353 -25.32 -4.58 -55.69
C LEU A 353 -24.85 -3.35 -56.45
N LYS A 354 -25.36 -3.13 -57.65
CA LYS A 354 -25.04 -1.96 -58.49
C LYS A 354 -25.56 -0.68 -57.88
N GLU A 355 -26.81 -0.63 -57.41
CA GLU A 355 -27.43 0.55 -56.83
C GLU A 355 -26.78 0.91 -55.48
N LEU A 356 -26.46 -0.09 -54.64
CA LEU A 356 -25.75 0.16 -53.40
C LEU A 356 -24.34 0.65 -53.69
N GLY A 357 -23.67 0.14 -54.74
CA GLY A 357 -22.37 0.65 -55.18
C GLY A 357 -22.43 2.11 -55.67
N LYS A 358 -23.51 2.53 -56.30
CA LYS A 358 -23.73 3.95 -56.66
C LYS A 358 -23.92 4.80 -55.41
N TYR A 359 -24.78 4.38 -54.48
CA TYR A 359 -25.01 5.06 -53.21
C TYR A 359 -23.71 5.34 -52.47
N MET A 360 -22.80 4.36 -52.39
CA MET A 360 -21.50 4.50 -51.76
C MET A 360 -20.52 5.41 -52.51
N ASN A 361 -20.72 5.68 -53.80
CA ASN A 361 -19.87 6.52 -54.59
C ASN A 361 -20.35 7.99 -54.63
N GLU A 362 -21.54 8.28 -54.17
CA GLU A 362 -22.07 9.64 -54.06
C GLU A 362 -21.33 10.40 -52.95
N SER A 363 -20.80 11.58 -53.27
CA SER A 363 -20.00 12.38 -52.32
C SER A 363 -20.76 12.81 -51.06
N GLY A 364 -22.08 12.95 -51.15
CA GLY A 364 -22.96 13.31 -50.06
C GLY A 364 -23.13 12.18 -49.00
N ASN A 365 -22.86 10.93 -49.41
CA ASN A 365 -23.04 9.76 -48.53
C ASN A 365 -21.73 9.30 -47.86
N ARG A 366 -20.61 10.02 -48.09
CA ARG A 366 -19.32 9.69 -47.51
C ARG A 366 -19.38 9.79 -45.97
N TYR A 367 -18.95 8.74 -45.29
CA TYR A 367 -18.98 8.61 -43.82
C TYR A 367 -20.39 8.59 -43.20
N GLN A 368 -21.44 8.48 -44.00
CA GLN A 368 -22.80 8.24 -43.50
C GLN A 368 -23.08 6.75 -43.43
N PRO A 369 -24.01 6.34 -42.57
CA PRO A 369 -24.44 4.93 -42.49
C PRO A 369 -24.93 4.43 -43.85
N ILE A 370 -24.45 3.26 -44.26
CA ILE A 370 -24.86 2.60 -45.51
C ILE A 370 -26.16 1.85 -45.23
N PRO A 371 -27.16 1.93 -46.12
CA PRO A 371 -28.38 1.15 -45.97
C PRO A 371 -28.08 -0.33 -45.78
N SER A 372 -28.55 -0.91 -44.67
CA SER A 372 -28.41 -2.30 -44.33
C SER A 372 -29.76 -2.98 -44.49
N ASN A 373 -29.79 -4.29 -44.59
CA ASN A 373 -31.03 -5.08 -44.77
C ASN A 373 -31.83 -4.79 -46.07
N VAL A 374 -31.12 -4.43 -47.15
CA VAL A 374 -31.71 -4.20 -48.46
C VAL A 374 -31.96 -5.51 -49.26
N GLY A 375 -31.77 -6.71 -48.65
CA GLY A 375 -31.99 -7.98 -49.27
C GLY A 375 -30.80 -8.54 -50.05
N LEU A 376 -29.59 -8.14 -49.74
CA LEU A 376 -28.37 -8.75 -50.25
C LEU A 376 -28.23 -10.19 -49.75
N THR A 377 -27.92 -11.13 -50.63
CA THR A 377 -27.60 -12.50 -50.29
C THR A 377 -26.13 -12.71 -49.91
N ASP A 378 -25.26 -11.77 -50.22
CA ASP A 378 -23.84 -11.85 -49.91
C ASP A 378 -23.57 -11.45 -48.45
N GLU A 379 -23.32 -12.44 -47.63
CA GLU A 379 -23.03 -12.27 -46.18
C GLU A 379 -21.78 -11.46 -45.92
N SER A 380 -20.76 -11.60 -46.78
CA SER A 380 -19.50 -10.89 -46.63
C SER A 380 -19.68 -9.36 -46.76
N SER A 381 -20.40 -8.95 -47.80
CA SER A 381 -20.72 -7.51 -47.98
C SER A 381 -21.62 -6.98 -46.88
N THR A 382 -22.60 -7.79 -46.43
CA THR A 382 -23.52 -7.41 -45.36
C THR A 382 -22.79 -7.24 -44.03
N ALA A 383 -21.89 -8.14 -43.66
CA ALA A 383 -21.08 -8.04 -42.44
C ALA A 383 -20.19 -6.81 -42.44
N LEU A 384 -19.51 -6.52 -43.57
CA LEU A 384 -18.66 -5.32 -43.71
C LEU A 384 -19.48 -4.02 -43.65
N ILE A 385 -20.67 -3.98 -44.20
CA ILE A 385 -21.60 -2.84 -44.12
C ILE A 385 -22.03 -2.61 -42.68
N ASN A 386 -22.36 -3.65 -41.94
CA ASN A 386 -22.74 -3.51 -40.52
C ASN A 386 -21.59 -2.97 -39.68
N GLU A 387 -20.36 -3.43 -39.91
CA GLU A 387 -19.18 -2.93 -39.23
C GLU A 387 -18.87 -1.47 -39.57
N TYR A 388 -19.00 -1.11 -40.87
CA TYR A 388 -18.90 0.26 -41.32
C TYR A 388 -19.90 1.17 -40.61
N ASN A 389 -21.17 0.76 -40.55
CA ASN A 389 -22.24 1.52 -39.93
C ASN A 389 -21.94 1.77 -38.44
N ARG A 390 -21.45 0.76 -37.76
CA ARG A 390 -21.03 0.87 -36.35
C ARG A 390 -19.95 1.95 -36.15
N ILE A 391 -18.94 1.96 -37.02
CA ILE A 391 -17.84 2.92 -36.93
C ILE A 391 -18.28 4.31 -37.39
N ALA A 392 -19.14 4.41 -38.44
CA ALA A 392 -19.66 5.67 -38.91
C ALA A 392 -20.49 6.41 -37.85
N LEU A 393 -21.35 5.67 -37.13
CA LEU A 393 -22.13 6.21 -36.02
C LEU A 393 -21.21 6.71 -34.90
N LYS A 394 -20.23 5.91 -34.52
CA LYS A 394 -19.26 6.29 -33.49
C LYS A 394 -18.45 7.54 -33.88
N ARG A 395 -18.06 7.64 -35.16
CA ARG A 395 -17.38 8.85 -35.67
C ARG A 395 -18.30 10.06 -35.62
N ASN A 396 -19.54 9.93 -36.07
CA ASN A 396 -20.52 11.03 -36.07
C ASN A 396 -20.80 11.52 -34.64
N GLU A 397 -20.92 10.63 -33.71
CA GLU A 397 -21.05 10.93 -32.28
C GLU A 397 -19.88 11.77 -31.76
N LEU A 398 -18.65 11.37 -32.05
CA LEU A 398 -17.46 12.10 -31.63
C LEU A 398 -17.33 13.46 -32.30
N LEU A 399 -17.85 13.64 -33.54
CA LEU A 399 -17.85 14.92 -34.25
C LEU A 399 -18.77 15.98 -33.61
N HIS A 400 -19.73 15.58 -32.77
CA HIS A 400 -20.49 16.54 -31.97
C HIS A 400 -19.66 17.20 -30.86
N ALA A 401 -18.57 16.56 -30.43
CA ALA A 401 -17.71 17.04 -29.34
C ALA A 401 -16.26 17.36 -29.78
N ALA A 402 -15.86 16.97 -31.00
CA ALA A 402 -14.49 17.08 -31.46
C ALA A 402 -14.43 17.52 -32.94
N SER A 403 -13.35 18.11 -33.35
CA SER A 403 -13.07 18.45 -34.75
C SER A 403 -12.67 17.21 -35.55
N GLU A 404 -12.86 17.23 -36.87
CA GLU A 404 -12.43 16.16 -37.80
C GLU A 404 -10.93 15.83 -37.71
N SER A 405 -10.10 16.76 -37.32
CA SER A 405 -8.66 16.60 -37.13
C SER A 405 -8.26 16.09 -35.77
N SER A 406 -9.22 15.79 -34.90
CA SER A 406 -8.95 15.27 -33.58
C SER A 406 -8.24 13.90 -33.63
N PRO A 407 -7.24 13.66 -32.77
CA PRO A 407 -6.59 12.33 -32.63
C PRO A 407 -7.54 11.16 -32.38
N THR A 408 -8.72 11.44 -31.86
CA THR A 408 -9.77 10.43 -31.61
C THR A 408 -10.64 10.15 -32.85
N VAL A 409 -10.84 11.14 -33.75
CA VAL A 409 -11.67 11.03 -34.95
C VAL A 409 -10.87 10.53 -36.15
N THR A 410 -9.64 10.96 -36.28
CA THR A 410 -8.77 10.62 -37.44
C THR A 410 -8.60 9.10 -37.64
N PRO A 411 -8.36 8.27 -36.58
CA PRO A 411 -8.26 6.82 -36.75
C PRO A 411 -9.56 6.16 -37.22
N LEU A 412 -10.72 6.64 -36.74
CA LEU A 412 -12.02 6.16 -37.19
C LEU A 412 -12.31 6.52 -38.64
N THR A 413 -11.91 7.70 -39.08
CA THR A 413 -12.02 8.13 -40.49
C THR A 413 -11.17 7.24 -41.39
N ALA A 414 -9.92 6.92 -40.97
CA ALA A 414 -9.06 5.99 -41.68
C ALA A 414 -9.66 4.57 -41.77
N GLN A 415 -10.20 4.07 -40.64
CA GLN A 415 -10.90 2.76 -40.60
C GLN A 415 -12.13 2.75 -41.55
N LEU A 416 -12.89 3.83 -41.61
CA LEU A 416 -14.02 3.96 -42.54
C LEU A 416 -13.57 3.95 -43.99
N ASP A 417 -12.49 4.61 -44.33
CA ASP A 417 -11.93 4.56 -45.68
C ASP A 417 -11.43 3.17 -46.06
N ASP A 418 -10.77 2.46 -45.13
CA ASP A 418 -10.35 1.07 -45.32
C ASP A 418 -11.53 0.12 -45.46
N LEU A 419 -12.55 0.28 -44.64
CA LEU A 419 -13.80 -0.49 -44.75
C LEU A 419 -14.55 -0.18 -46.03
N THR A 420 -14.63 1.10 -46.43
CA THR A 420 -15.21 1.50 -47.72
C THR A 420 -14.53 0.78 -48.88
N ASN A 421 -13.20 0.75 -48.86
CA ASN A 421 -12.43 0.04 -49.88
C ASN A 421 -12.67 -1.48 -49.82
N SER A 422 -12.80 -2.04 -48.63
CA SER A 422 -13.10 -3.46 -48.45
C SER A 422 -14.50 -3.83 -48.88
N ILE A 423 -15.50 -3.01 -48.53
CA ILE A 423 -16.88 -3.17 -49.02
C ILE A 423 -16.94 -3.09 -50.53
N LYS A 424 -16.29 -2.08 -51.15
CA LYS A 424 -16.23 -1.92 -52.57
C LYS A 424 -15.57 -3.12 -53.28
N ARG A 425 -14.56 -3.74 -52.68
CA ARG A 425 -13.95 -4.97 -53.18
C ARG A 425 -14.90 -6.18 -53.05
N ALA A 426 -15.48 -6.40 -51.86
CA ALA A 426 -16.42 -7.46 -51.58
C ALA A 426 -17.62 -7.39 -52.52
N MET A 427 -18.25 -6.22 -52.67
CA MET A 427 -19.39 -6.01 -53.57
C MET A 427 -19.01 -6.22 -55.01
N ARG A 428 -17.82 -5.79 -55.47
CA ARG A 428 -17.36 -6.09 -56.86
C ARG A 428 -17.20 -7.58 -57.06
N GLN A 429 -16.66 -8.30 -56.10
CA GLN A 429 -16.49 -9.74 -56.14
C GLN A 429 -17.84 -10.45 -56.14
N ALA A 430 -18.75 -10.08 -55.23
CA ALA A 430 -20.13 -10.59 -55.19
C ALA A 430 -20.87 -10.32 -56.50
N LYS A 431 -20.79 -9.09 -57.02
CA LYS A 431 -21.37 -8.71 -58.32
C LYS A 431 -20.82 -9.58 -59.44
N LEU A 432 -19.49 -9.74 -59.53
CA LEU A 432 -18.87 -10.60 -60.56
C LEU A 432 -19.34 -12.05 -60.45
N GLY A 433 -19.39 -12.60 -59.21
CA GLY A 433 -19.93 -13.93 -58.96
C GLY A 433 -21.37 -14.09 -59.39
N MET A 434 -22.24 -13.11 -59.09
CA MET A 434 -23.63 -13.09 -59.50
C MET A 434 -23.78 -12.87 -61.02
N GLU A 435 -22.95 -12.10 -61.64
CA GLU A 435 -22.94 -11.93 -63.12
C GLU A 435 -22.54 -13.23 -63.82
N ILE A 436 -21.56 -13.96 -63.32
CA ILE A 436 -21.17 -15.26 -63.85
C ILE A 436 -22.34 -16.27 -63.68
N GLN A 437 -22.97 -16.30 -62.52
CA GLN A 437 -24.12 -17.17 -62.20
C GLN A 437 -25.29 -16.81 -63.15
N ARG A 438 -25.63 -15.51 -63.24
CA ARG A 438 -26.65 -14.95 -64.17
C ARG A 438 -26.38 -15.39 -65.61
N ASN A 439 -25.13 -15.23 -66.08
CA ASN A 439 -24.77 -15.56 -67.45
C ASN A 439 -24.90 -17.09 -67.72
N SER A 440 -24.52 -17.92 -66.75
CA SER A 440 -24.72 -19.39 -66.85
C SER A 440 -26.18 -19.75 -66.94
N ILE A 441 -27.02 -19.17 -66.06
CA ILE A 441 -28.47 -19.38 -66.06
C ILE A 441 -29.10 -18.88 -67.39
N ALA A 442 -28.62 -17.67 -67.86
CA ALA A 442 -29.05 -17.10 -69.14
C ALA A 442 -28.71 -17.99 -70.35
N ALA A 443 -27.52 -18.63 -70.32
CA ALA A 443 -27.13 -19.56 -71.41
C ALA A 443 -28.02 -20.79 -71.41
N GLN A 444 -28.35 -21.31 -70.19
CA GLN A 444 -29.30 -22.47 -70.07
C GLN A 444 -30.70 -22.06 -70.47
N ALA A 445 -31.21 -20.91 -70.07
CA ALA A 445 -32.49 -20.36 -70.53
C ALA A 445 -32.52 -20.16 -72.06
N GLY A 446 -31.38 -19.66 -72.62
CA GLY A 446 -31.21 -19.50 -74.04
C GLY A 446 -31.24 -20.82 -74.83
N GLN A 447 -30.64 -21.90 -74.25
CA GLN A 447 -30.70 -23.24 -74.86
C GLN A 447 -32.14 -23.76 -74.93
N TYR A 448 -32.95 -23.62 -73.86
CA TYR A 448 -34.36 -24.04 -73.86
C TYR A 448 -35.21 -23.16 -74.77
N ASN A 449 -34.93 -21.85 -74.88
CA ASN A 449 -35.63 -20.98 -75.81
C ASN A 449 -35.30 -21.25 -77.24
N ASN A 450 -34.07 -21.67 -77.60
CA ASN A 450 -33.68 -22.05 -78.94
C ASN A 450 -34.31 -23.42 -79.39
N GLN A 451 -34.61 -24.30 -78.44
CA GLN A 451 -35.40 -25.51 -78.71
C GLN A 451 -36.88 -25.21 -79.03
N LEU A 452 -37.40 -24.09 -78.58
CA LEU A 452 -38.74 -23.53 -78.98
C LEU A 452 -38.71 -22.81 -80.32
N GLY A 453 -37.61 -22.81 -81.03
CA GLY A 453 -37.09 -22.00 -82.07
C GLY A 453 -37.83 -22.02 -83.40
N ASN A 454 -39.10 -21.65 -83.52
CA ASN A 454 -39.76 -21.12 -84.71
C ASN A 454 -40.95 -20.19 -84.35
N SER A 455 -40.84 -19.48 -83.17
CA SER A 455 -41.85 -18.46 -82.87
C SER A 455 -41.66 -17.23 -83.75
N PRO A 456 -42.68 -16.55 -84.13
CA PRO A 456 -42.61 -15.31 -84.91
C PRO A 456 -41.84 -14.19 -84.12
N GLU A 457 -41.20 -13.32 -84.77
CA GLU A 457 -40.42 -12.16 -84.17
C GLU A 457 -41.23 -11.37 -83.14
N GLN A 458 -42.54 -11.42 -83.26
CA GLN A 458 -43.49 -10.79 -82.35
C GLN A 458 -43.51 -11.46 -80.97
N GLU A 459 -43.42 -12.77 -80.93
CA GLU A 459 -43.42 -13.53 -79.70
C GLU A 459 -42.09 -13.38 -78.91
N ARG A 460 -40.99 -13.28 -79.65
CA ARG A 460 -39.68 -12.97 -79.06
C ARG A 460 -39.66 -11.57 -78.37
N VAL A 461 -40.20 -10.53 -79.06
CA VAL A 461 -40.25 -9.20 -78.46
C VAL A 461 -41.21 -9.14 -77.25
N LEU A 462 -42.35 -9.76 -77.33
CA LEU A 462 -43.35 -9.94 -76.25
C LEU A 462 -42.70 -10.59 -75.00
N THR A 463 -42.01 -11.72 -75.26
CA THR A 463 -41.28 -12.45 -74.19
C THR A 463 -40.17 -11.59 -73.59
N GLN A 464 -39.46 -10.82 -74.40
CA GLN A 464 -38.40 -9.90 -73.89
C GLN A 464 -38.98 -8.79 -73.01
N ILE A 465 -40.08 -8.12 -73.45
CA ILE A 465 -40.73 -7.08 -72.63
C ILE A 465 -41.36 -7.65 -71.39
N GLY A 466 -42.02 -8.86 -71.51
CA GLY A 466 -42.63 -9.56 -70.42
C GLY A 466 -41.60 -9.94 -69.33
N ARG A 467 -40.41 -10.43 -69.74
CA ARG A 467 -39.31 -10.70 -68.79
C ARG A 467 -38.83 -9.42 -68.10
N GLN A 468 -38.73 -8.30 -68.86
CA GLN A 468 -38.32 -7.01 -68.23
C GLN A 468 -39.37 -6.55 -67.21
N GLN A 469 -40.69 -6.70 -67.52
CA GLN A 469 -41.75 -6.36 -66.60
C GLN A 469 -41.69 -7.26 -65.36
N GLU A 470 -41.50 -8.56 -65.53
CA GLU A 470 -41.45 -9.54 -64.44
C GLU A 470 -40.26 -9.29 -63.50
N VAL A 471 -39.06 -9.01 -64.06
CA VAL A 471 -37.89 -8.66 -63.27
C VAL A 471 -38.14 -7.38 -62.48
N LYS A 472 -38.69 -6.33 -63.11
CA LYS A 472 -39.00 -5.06 -62.44
C LYS A 472 -40.12 -5.23 -61.39
N SER A 473 -41.15 -6.02 -61.69
CA SER A 473 -42.22 -6.31 -60.73
C SER A 473 -41.70 -7.10 -59.55
N GLY A 474 -40.85 -8.13 -59.78
CA GLY A 474 -40.22 -8.89 -58.71
C GLY A 474 -39.34 -8.00 -57.79
N LEU A 475 -38.55 -7.12 -58.40
CA LEU A 475 -37.72 -6.18 -57.61
C LEU A 475 -38.57 -5.15 -56.84
N TYR A 476 -39.67 -4.68 -57.43
CA TYR A 476 -40.63 -3.77 -56.78
C TYR A 476 -41.25 -4.44 -55.53
N LEU A 477 -41.78 -5.65 -55.70
CA LEU A 477 -42.37 -6.42 -54.58
C LEU A 477 -41.35 -6.72 -53.46
N MET A 478 -40.14 -7.12 -53.84
CA MET A 478 -39.05 -7.35 -52.88
C MET A 478 -38.71 -6.09 -52.11
N LEU A 479 -38.60 -4.94 -52.80
CA LEU A 479 -38.32 -3.66 -52.10
C LEU A 479 -39.47 -3.21 -51.20
N LEU A 480 -40.73 -3.47 -51.60
CA LEU A 480 -41.91 -3.25 -50.73
C LEU A 480 -41.84 -4.13 -49.48
N GLU A 481 -41.53 -5.43 -49.61
CA GLU A 481 -41.33 -6.36 -48.48
C GLU A 481 -40.23 -5.82 -47.56
N LYS A 482 -39.10 -5.41 -48.13
CA LYS A 482 -37.98 -4.83 -47.33
C LYS A 482 -38.33 -3.53 -46.67
N ARG A 483 -39.16 -2.67 -47.29
CA ARG A 483 -39.66 -1.47 -46.66
C ARG A 483 -40.54 -1.77 -45.45
N GLU A 484 -41.45 -2.71 -45.59
CA GLU A 484 -42.34 -3.11 -44.49
C GLU A 484 -41.57 -3.78 -43.37
N GLU A 485 -40.58 -4.65 -43.68
CA GLU A 485 -39.68 -5.25 -42.71
C GLU A 485 -38.89 -4.18 -41.95
N ASN A 486 -38.33 -3.17 -42.66
CA ASN A 486 -37.62 -2.06 -42.05
C ASN A 486 -38.56 -1.22 -41.15
N SER A 487 -39.79 -0.93 -41.60
CA SER A 487 -40.80 -0.21 -40.84
C SER A 487 -41.21 -0.96 -39.55
N ILE A 488 -41.41 -2.29 -39.64
CA ILE A 488 -41.67 -3.14 -38.48
C ILE A 488 -40.47 -3.13 -37.51
N SER A 489 -39.25 -3.21 -38.03
CA SER A 489 -38.03 -3.15 -37.22
C SER A 489 -37.91 -1.81 -36.48
N LEU A 490 -38.24 -0.67 -37.15
CA LEU A 490 -38.29 0.62 -36.54
C LEU A 490 -39.35 0.74 -35.44
N ALA A 491 -40.56 0.23 -35.67
CA ALA A 491 -41.64 0.23 -34.69
C ALA A 491 -41.40 -0.72 -33.52
N ALA A 492 -40.65 -1.79 -33.73
CA ALA A 492 -40.34 -2.82 -32.72
C ALA A 492 -39.01 -2.54 -31.94
N THR A 493 -38.51 -1.32 -31.96
CA THR A 493 -37.28 -0.97 -31.19
C THR A 493 -37.47 -1.27 -29.70
N ALA A 494 -36.84 -2.33 -29.23
CA ALA A 494 -36.80 -2.71 -27.83
C ALA A 494 -35.44 -2.27 -27.23
N ASP A 495 -35.49 -1.87 -25.96
CA ASP A 495 -34.30 -1.52 -25.21
C ASP A 495 -33.23 -2.62 -25.31
N LYS A 496 -32.01 -2.24 -25.65
CA LYS A 496 -30.86 -3.12 -25.77
C LYS A 496 -30.38 -3.64 -24.42
N GLY A 497 -30.39 -2.77 -23.43
CA GLY A 497 -30.06 -3.10 -22.04
C GLY A 497 -31.32 -3.23 -21.18
N LYS A 498 -31.64 -4.44 -20.72
CA LYS A 498 -32.74 -4.68 -19.79
C LYS A 498 -32.19 -4.79 -18.37
N ILE A 499 -32.64 -3.90 -17.48
CA ILE A 499 -32.31 -4.00 -16.06
C ILE A 499 -32.90 -5.30 -15.51
N ILE A 500 -32.04 -6.20 -14.99
CA ILE A 500 -32.44 -7.43 -14.30
C ILE A 500 -32.59 -7.16 -12.82
N ASP A 501 -31.52 -6.59 -12.21
CA ASP A 501 -31.54 -6.17 -10.82
C ASP A 501 -31.60 -4.63 -10.80
N ALA A 502 -32.64 -4.08 -10.19
CA ALA A 502 -32.75 -2.64 -10.03
C ALA A 502 -31.54 -2.09 -9.25
N PRO A 503 -31.12 -0.83 -9.54
CA PRO A 503 -30.05 -0.22 -8.76
C PRO A 503 -30.27 -0.35 -7.26
N SER A 504 -29.32 -0.93 -6.56
CA SER A 504 -29.41 -1.22 -5.13
C SER A 504 -28.15 -0.75 -4.40
N LEU A 505 -28.32 -0.40 -3.13
CA LEU A 505 -27.23 -0.02 -2.24
C LEU A 505 -26.57 -1.27 -1.66
N VAL A 506 -25.28 -1.47 -1.96
CA VAL A 506 -24.49 -2.57 -1.38
C VAL A 506 -24.06 -2.20 0.05
N GLY A 507 -23.65 -0.95 0.26
CA GLY A 507 -23.23 -0.47 1.56
C GLY A 507 -22.13 0.58 1.49
N GLN A 508 -21.59 0.96 2.66
CA GLN A 508 -20.48 1.88 2.77
C GLN A 508 -19.17 1.14 2.51
N THR A 509 -18.43 1.54 1.47
CA THR A 509 -17.12 0.95 1.11
C THR A 509 -15.95 1.67 1.76
N SER A 510 -16.08 2.98 1.99
CA SER A 510 -15.03 3.81 2.60
C SER A 510 -15.65 4.88 3.49
N PRO A 511 -15.00 5.23 4.62
CA PRO A 511 -13.92 4.53 5.28
C PRO A 511 -14.40 3.22 5.94
N LYS A 512 -13.63 2.14 5.85
CA LYS A 512 -13.91 0.86 6.53
C LYS A 512 -13.57 1.01 8.01
N LYS A 513 -14.56 1.34 8.84
CA LYS A 513 -14.38 1.61 10.27
C LYS A 513 -13.55 0.56 11.01
N PRO A 514 -13.82 -0.77 10.88
CA PRO A 514 -13.04 -1.77 11.62
C PRO A 514 -11.57 -1.81 11.19
N ILE A 515 -11.28 -1.61 9.91
CA ILE A 515 -9.90 -1.61 9.40
C ILE A 515 -9.11 -0.41 9.94
N ILE A 516 -9.71 0.79 9.94
CA ILE A 516 -9.05 1.99 10.45
C ILE A 516 -8.81 1.88 11.96
N MET A 517 -9.79 1.37 12.72
CA MET A 517 -9.62 1.14 14.16
C MET A 517 -8.57 0.06 14.44
N LEU A 518 -8.51 -0.98 13.63
CA LEU A 518 -7.47 -2.00 13.73
C LEU A 518 -6.07 -1.43 13.45
N ILE A 519 -5.94 -0.63 12.39
CA ILE A 519 -4.66 0.04 12.07
C ILE A 519 -4.27 0.98 13.21
N ALA A 520 -5.21 1.75 13.75
CA ALA A 520 -4.97 2.64 14.88
C ALA A 520 -4.51 1.87 16.13
N LEU A 521 -5.11 0.70 16.41
CA LEU A 521 -4.72 -0.18 17.50
C LEU A 521 -3.29 -0.73 17.30
N VAL A 522 -3.00 -1.24 16.09
CA VAL A 522 -1.66 -1.76 15.76
C VAL A 522 -0.60 -0.68 15.88
N LEU A 523 -0.86 0.52 15.38
CA LEU A 523 0.05 1.66 15.51
C LEU A 523 0.22 2.07 16.98
N GLY A 524 -0.87 2.07 17.76
CA GLY A 524 -0.83 2.36 19.19
C GLY A 524 0.06 1.38 19.99
N LEU A 525 0.17 0.14 19.53
CA LEU A 525 1.09 -0.86 20.10
C LEU A 525 2.51 -0.75 19.51
N ALA A 526 2.63 -0.53 18.21
CA ALA A 526 3.91 -0.54 17.51
C ALA A 526 4.80 0.68 17.85
N ILE A 527 4.20 1.86 18.01
CA ILE A 527 4.97 3.09 18.31
C ILE A 527 5.75 2.97 19.62
N PRO A 528 5.14 2.68 20.78
CA PRO A 528 5.89 2.56 22.02
C PRO A 528 6.85 1.35 22.01
N ALA A 529 6.48 0.26 21.36
CA ALA A 529 7.36 -0.89 21.19
C ALA A 529 8.61 -0.53 20.36
N GLY A 530 8.44 0.21 19.26
CA GLY A 530 9.54 0.69 18.44
C GLY A 530 10.46 1.65 19.18
N ILE A 531 9.90 2.58 19.95
CA ILE A 531 10.68 3.52 20.77
C ILE A 531 11.48 2.77 21.84
N LEU A 532 10.86 1.82 22.53
CA LEU A 532 11.53 1.00 23.54
C LEU A 532 12.63 0.12 22.92
N PHE A 533 12.35 -0.47 21.76
CA PHE A 533 13.36 -1.22 21.01
C PHE A 533 14.55 -0.34 20.61
N GLN A 534 14.26 0.85 20.14
CA GLN A 534 15.30 1.82 19.74
C GLN A 534 16.17 2.24 20.95
N ILE A 535 15.53 2.48 22.11
CA ILE A 535 16.26 2.81 23.34
C ILE A 535 17.16 1.64 23.75
N GLU A 536 16.67 0.40 23.69
CA GLU A 536 17.45 -0.79 24.05
C GLU A 536 18.58 -1.06 23.04
N PHE A 537 18.33 -0.85 21.73
CA PHE A 537 19.33 -1.05 20.69
C PHE A 537 20.53 -0.09 20.82
N PHE A 538 20.31 1.13 21.27
CA PHE A 538 21.39 2.10 21.47
C PHE A 538 22.14 1.96 22.80
N LYS A 539 21.84 0.96 23.62
CA LYS A 539 22.57 0.68 24.86
C LYS A 539 23.87 -0.05 24.57
N TYR A 540 24.93 0.71 24.38
CA TYR A 540 26.27 0.19 24.09
C TYR A 540 27.13 -0.07 25.36
N LYS A 541 26.65 0.33 26.54
CA LYS A 541 27.32 0.14 27.84
C LYS A 541 26.68 -1.04 28.59
N ILE A 542 27.47 -1.66 29.48
CA ILE A 542 26.95 -2.66 30.43
C ILE A 542 26.07 -1.97 31.48
N GLU A 543 24.91 -2.53 31.78
CA GLU A 543 24.01 -1.97 32.80
C GLU A 543 24.12 -2.68 34.14
N GLY A 544 24.47 -3.97 34.15
CA GLY A 544 24.53 -4.77 35.35
C GLY A 544 25.14 -6.16 35.16
N HIS A 545 25.03 -7.01 36.18
CA HIS A 545 25.58 -8.35 36.23
C HIS A 545 25.18 -9.23 35.05
N GLU A 546 23.89 -9.21 34.66
CA GLU A 546 23.36 -10.00 33.56
C GLU A 546 24.04 -9.68 32.21
N ASP A 547 24.38 -8.41 31.95
CA ASP A 547 25.07 -8.03 30.74
C ASP A 547 26.50 -8.58 30.73
N VAL A 548 27.15 -8.57 31.90
CA VAL A 548 28.54 -9.03 32.02
C VAL A 548 28.63 -10.53 31.81
N ILE A 549 27.80 -11.34 32.43
CA ILE A 549 27.84 -12.81 32.29
C ILE A 549 27.50 -13.26 30.87
N LYS A 550 26.71 -12.50 30.11
CA LYS A 550 26.42 -12.80 28.70
C LYS A 550 27.60 -12.45 27.77
N LEU A 551 28.50 -11.57 28.20
CA LEU A 551 29.60 -11.07 27.37
C LEU A 551 30.94 -11.77 27.63
N THR A 552 31.10 -12.48 28.76
CA THR A 552 32.35 -13.12 29.14
C THR A 552 32.15 -14.37 29.97
N GLN A 553 33.13 -15.29 29.90
CA GLN A 553 33.23 -16.48 30.75
C GLN A 553 34.16 -16.25 31.97
N VAL A 554 34.78 -15.05 32.04
CA VAL A 554 35.63 -14.71 33.19
C VAL A 554 34.76 -14.56 34.44
N PRO A 555 35.10 -15.19 35.56
CA PRO A 555 34.26 -15.21 36.74
C PRO A 555 34.06 -13.81 37.32
N VAL A 556 32.81 -13.40 37.52
CA VAL A 556 32.44 -12.18 38.24
C VAL A 556 32.37 -12.47 39.71
N ILE A 557 33.29 -11.92 40.50
CA ILE A 557 33.46 -12.24 41.90
C ILE A 557 32.74 -11.29 42.86
N ALA A 558 32.35 -10.13 42.43
CA ALA A 558 31.48 -9.23 43.19
C ALA A 558 30.83 -8.14 42.30
N ASP A 559 29.68 -7.70 42.80
CA ASP A 559 28.96 -6.52 42.30
C ASP A 559 28.96 -5.45 43.38
N ILE A 560 29.57 -4.30 43.09
CA ILE A 560 29.70 -3.22 44.05
C ILE A 560 28.68 -2.11 43.67
N PRO A 561 27.71 -1.79 44.54
CA PRO A 561 26.71 -0.78 44.27
C PRO A 561 27.27 0.63 44.32
N VAL A 562 26.54 1.61 43.76
CA VAL A 562 26.87 3.03 43.86
C VAL A 562 26.78 3.46 45.33
N ALA A 563 27.87 4.02 45.89
CA ALA A 563 27.84 4.59 47.19
C ALA A 563 26.90 5.80 47.26
N SER A 564 26.16 5.95 48.38
CA SER A 564 25.24 7.08 48.53
C SER A 564 25.99 8.42 48.75
N ASP A 565 25.29 9.50 48.53
CA ASP A 565 25.86 10.86 48.82
C ASP A 565 26.10 11.12 50.31
N ALA A 566 25.40 10.36 51.21
CA ALA A 566 25.63 10.39 52.61
C ALA A 566 26.98 9.73 53.00
N ALA A 567 27.32 8.60 52.40
CA ALA A 567 28.60 7.95 52.57
C ALA A 567 29.78 8.80 52.09
N LYS A 568 29.57 9.70 51.13
CA LYS A 568 30.56 10.62 50.58
C LYS A 568 30.80 11.89 51.43
N LYS A 569 29.87 12.24 52.33
CA LYS A 569 29.90 13.48 53.12
C LYS A 569 30.81 13.42 54.35
N GLU A 570 31.26 12.25 54.82
CA GLU A 570 32.13 12.10 55.98
C GLU A 570 33.63 12.36 55.70
N GLY A 571 33.98 13.12 54.70
CA GLY A 571 35.30 13.73 54.50
C GLY A 571 36.34 12.88 53.77
N LYS A 572 36.08 11.59 53.49
CA LYS A 572 36.92 10.73 52.65
C LYS A 572 36.05 10.08 51.55
N ALA A 573 35.87 10.74 50.48
CA ALA A 573 34.87 10.40 49.45
C ALA A 573 35.00 9.02 48.83
N ASP A 574 36.11 8.29 48.98
CA ASP A 574 36.41 7.05 48.29
C ASP A 574 36.75 5.89 49.19
N ILE A 575 36.76 6.07 50.52
CA ILE A 575 36.94 5.00 51.50
C ILE A 575 35.59 4.71 52.15
N VAL A 576 35.05 3.48 51.90
CA VAL A 576 33.74 3.06 52.35
C VAL A 576 33.79 1.88 53.34
N VAL A 577 34.96 1.33 53.55
CA VAL A 577 35.24 0.25 54.53
C VAL A 577 35.89 0.82 55.78
N HIS A 578 35.22 0.72 56.89
CA HIS A 578 35.67 1.26 58.17
C HIS A 578 35.61 0.25 59.29
N GLN A 579 36.39 0.44 60.36
CA GLN A 579 36.36 -0.42 61.52
C GLN A 579 35.05 -0.22 62.31
N ASN A 580 34.38 -1.34 62.72
CA ASN A 580 33.17 -1.35 63.54
C ASN A 580 31.92 -0.72 62.88
N VAL A 581 31.86 -0.65 61.55
CA VAL A 581 30.66 -0.29 60.80
C VAL A 581 30.02 -1.54 60.21
N ASN A 582 28.70 -1.71 60.33
CA ASN A 582 27.94 -2.80 59.74
C ASN A 582 26.96 -2.23 58.71
N ASN A 583 27.46 -1.91 57.55
CA ASN A 583 26.65 -1.46 56.42
C ASN A 583 26.76 -2.42 55.21
N LEU A 584 25.84 -2.30 54.27
CA LEU A 584 25.80 -3.20 53.10
C LEU A 584 27.08 -3.11 52.26
N MET A 585 27.68 -1.92 52.14
CA MET A 585 28.90 -1.72 51.37
C MET A 585 30.07 -2.49 51.98
N GLU A 586 30.21 -2.44 53.31
CA GLU A 586 31.25 -3.15 54.03
C GLU A 586 31.08 -4.69 53.89
N GLU A 587 29.83 -5.19 53.97
CA GLU A 587 29.54 -6.60 53.76
C GLU A 587 29.89 -7.08 52.36
N ILE A 588 29.64 -6.25 51.34
CA ILE A 588 30.03 -6.55 49.95
C ILE A 588 31.57 -6.65 49.83
N PHE A 589 32.32 -5.75 50.45
CA PHE A 589 33.78 -5.81 50.45
C PHE A 589 34.31 -6.99 51.29
N ARG A 590 33.63 -7.42 52.37
CA ARG A 590 33.95 -8.65 53.11
C ARG A 590 33.72 -9.89 52.20
N GLY A 591 32.59 -9.91 51.43
CA GLY A 591 32.33 -10.95 50.47
C GLY A 591 33.36 -10.99 49.35
N LEU A 592 33.71 -9.84 48.76
CA LEU A 592 34.73 -9.71 47.73
C LEU A 592 36.11 -10.20 48.26
N ARG A 593 36.51 -9.79 49.48
CA ARG A 593 37.75 -10.27 50.12
C ARG A 593 37.75 -11.81 50.24
N THR A 594 36.64 -12.41 50.68
CA THR A 594 36.50 -13.85 50.80
C THR A 594 36.65 -14.52 49.41
N ASN A 595 36.00 -14.01 48.40
CA ASN A 595 36.10 -14.55 47.04
C ASN A 595 37.54 -14.43 46.50
N ILE A 596 38.22 -13.33 46.73
CA ILE A 596 39.64 -13.17 46.37
C ILE A 596 40.51 -14.19 47.10
N GLN A 597 40.29 -14.41 48.40
CA GLN A 597 41.06 -15.41 49.18
C GLN A 597 40.86 -16.86 48.67
N PHE A 598 39.69 -17.17 48.15
CA PHE A 598 39.42 -18.49 47.52
C PHE A 598 40.11 -18.63 46.13
N MET A 599 40.38 -17.53 45.47
CA MET A 599 41.06 -17.57 44.16
C MET A 599 42.60 -17.64 44.30
N LEU A 600 43.15 -17.17 45.39
CA LEU A 600 44.60 -17.20 45.67
C LEU A 600 44.95 -18.58 46.27
N LYS A 601 45.99 -19.22 45.71
CA LYS A 601 46.58 -20.43 46.24
C LYS A 601 47.50 -20.15 47.43
N GLU A 602 47.86 -21.17 48.12
CA GLU A 602 48.82 -21.08 49.23
C GLU A 602 50.16 -20.57 48.76
N GLY A 603 50.66 -19.43 49.34
CA GLY A 603 51.87 -18.71 48.88
C GLY A 603 51.65 -17.61 47.87
N GLU A 604 50.49 -17.52 47.23
CA GLU A 604 50.14 -16.42 46.35
C GLU A 604 49.68 -15.20 47.15
N LYS A 605 50.30 -14.04 46.91
CA LYS A 605 50.10 -12.83 47.74
C LYS A 605 49.87 -11.56 46.94
N VAL A 606 50.26 -11.56 45.67
CA VAL A 606 50.28 -10.33 44.85
C VAL A 606 49.03 -10.21 43.98
N MET A 607 48.20 -9.19 44.21
CA MET A 607 46.98 -8.93 43.50
C MET A 607 47.12 -7.64 42.64
N MET A 608 46.82 -7.75 41.37
CA MET A 608 46.84 -6.61 40.47
C MET A 608 45.40 -6.13 40.18
N PHE A 609 45.17 -4.86 40.26
CA PHE A 609 43.90 -4.21 39.88
C PHE A 609 44.07 -3.40 38.61
N THR A 610 43.31 -3.73 37.60
CA THR A 610 43.28 -3.02 36.32
C THR A 610 41.84 -2.85 35.79
N SER A 611 41.70 -2.15 34.63
CA SER A 611 40.38 -1.87 34.04
C SER A 611 40.53 -1.62 32.53
N SER A 612 39.40 -1.50 31.82
CA SER A 612 39.41 -1.14 30.39
C SER A 612 39.80 0.33 30.20
N THR A 613 39.21 1.21 30.98
CA THR A 613 39.38 2.65 30.85
C THR A 613 39.57 3.35 32.22
N SER A 614 39.99 4.60 32.18
CA SER A 614 40.06 5.43 33.40
C SER A 614 38.65 5.72 33.91
N GLY A 615 38.46 5.70 35.23
CA GLY A 615 37.17 6.03 35.87
C GLY A 615 36.24 4.82 36.16
N GLU A 616 36.71 3.61 35.91
CA GLU A 616 35.94 2.37 36.24
C GLU A 616 36.00 2.03 37.74
N GLY A 617 36.92 2.65 38.48
CA GLY A 617 37.01 2.55 39.94
C GLY A 617 38.05 1.50 40.45
N LYS A 618 39.10 1.20 39.67
CA LYS A 618 40.14 0.25 40.05
C LYS A 618 40.80 0.63 41.39
N THR A 619 41.26 1.88 41.54
CA THR A 619 41.89 2.41 42.77
C THR A 619 40.91 2.34 43.97
N PHE A 620 39.62 2.69 43.72
CA PHE A 620 38.57 2.58 44.74
C PHE A 620 38.43 1.15 45.26
N VAL A 621 38.31 0.18 44.31
CA VAL A 621 38.16 -1.23 44.69
C VAL A 621 39.43 -1.75 45.35
N ALA A 622 40.60 -1.48 44.82
CA ALA A 622 41.89 -1.87 45.35
C ALA A 622 42.08 -1.36 46.80
N SER A 623 41.81 -0.09 47.04
CA SER A 623 41.98 0.53 48.33
C SER A 623 41.06 -0.05 49.42
N ASN A 624 39.76 -0.19 49.07
CA ASN A 624 38.80 -0.74 50.03
C ASN A 624 39.03 -2.24 50.32
N ILE A 625 39.53 -3.04 49.37
CA ILE A 625 40.02 -4.40 49.61
C ILE A 625 41.25 -4.39 50.49
N GLY A 626 42.21 -3.50 50.24
CA GLY A 626 43.38 -3.36 51.10
C GLY A 626 43.00 -3.08 52.56
N ILE A 627 42.06 -2.15 52.75
CA ILE A 627 41.53 -1.85 54.09
C ILE A 627 40.81 -3.06 54.69
N SER A 628 39.96 -3.77 53.88
CA SER A 628 39.23 -4.93 54.31
C SER A 628 40.15 -6.10 54.73
N LEU A 629 41.28 -6.31 54.06
CA LEU A 629 42.30 -7.28 54.43
C LEU A 629 43.07 -6.88 55.70
N ALA A 630 43.42 -5.58 55.82
CA ALA A 630 44.09 -5.05 57.00
C ALA A 630 43.21 -5.13 58.27
N LEU A 631 41.90 -4.95 58.13
CA LEU A 631 40.93 -5.13 59.21
C LEU A 631 40.86 -6.61 59.69
N LEU A 632 41.20 -7.57 58.81
CA LEU A 632 41.32 -8.99 59.22
C LEU A 632 42.63 -9.26 59.99
N GLY A 633 43.46 -8.24 60.20
CA GLY A 633 44.72 -8.39 60.91
C GLY A 633 45.92 -8.74 60.01
N LYS A 634 45.74 -8.82 58.70
CA LYS A 634 46.80 -9.12 57.73
C LYS A 634 47.66 -7.89 57.46
N LYS A 635 48.97 -8.13 57.32
CA LYS A 635 49.88 -7.08 56.84
C LYS A 635 49.76 -6.85 55.36
N VAL A 636 49.28 -5.69 54.92
CA VAL A 636 48.98 -5.37 53.53
C VAL A 636 49.76 -4.18 53.08
N VAL A 637 50.33 -4.23 51.92
CA VAL A 637 50.94 -3.07 51.25
C VAL A 637 50.22 -2.81 49.93
N MET A 638 49.84 -1.52 49.72
CA MET A 638 49.38 -1.03 48.41
C MET A 638 50.48 -0.32 47.70
N VAL A 639 50.69 -0.73 46.44
CA VAL A 639 51.73 -0.18 45.56
C VAL A 639 51.06 0.60 44.41
N GLY A 640 51.31 1.87 44.32
CA GLY A 640 50.81 2.70 43.23
C GLY A 640 51.65 2.51 41.95
N LEU A 641 51.23 1.58 41.10
CA LEU A 641 51.85 1.32 39.80
C LEU A 641 51.15 1.96 38.60
N ASP A 642 50.12 2.78 38.86
CA ASP A 642 49.66 3.77 37.88
C ASP A 642 50.58 4.99 37.92
N ILE A 643 51.81 4.79 37.38
CA ILE A 643 52.87 5.81 37.40
C ILE A 643 52.63 6.94 36.39
N ARG A 644 51.52 6.83 35.60
CA ARG A 644 51.09 7.85 34.61
C ARG A 644 50.12 8.85 35.23
N LYS A 645 49.15 8.34 36.01
CA LYS A 645 48.12 9.14 36.65
C LYS A 645 47.91 8.65 38.10
N PRO A 646 48.91 8.86 38.98
CA PRO A 646 48.83 8.31 40.36
C PRO A 646 47.69 8.99 41.13
N ARG A 647 46.78 8.18 41.69
CA ARG A 647 45.63 8.64 42.46
C ARG A 647 45.60 8.15 43.88
N LEU A 648 46.55 7.29 44.22
CA LEU A 648 46.59 6.66 45.55
C LEU A 648 46.83 7.70 46.66
N ALA A 649 47.69 8.72 46.43
CA ALA A 649 47.96 9.81 47.38
C ALA A 649 46.72 10.66 47.64
N GLU A 650 45.97 10.99 46.58
CA GLU A 650 44.73 11.76 46.65
C GLU A 650 43.67 11.00 47.52
N LEU A 651 43.53 9.70 47.31
CA LEU A 651 42.52 8.87 47.97
C LEU A 651 42.84 8.76 49.49
N PHE A 652 44.09 8.56 49.86
CA PHE A 652 44.51 8.46 51.27
C PHE A 652 44.86 9.80 51.89
N GLN A 653 44.75 10.94 51.15
CA GLN A 653 45.06 12.33 51.62
C GLN A 653 46.50 12.49 52.18
N ILE A 654 47.48 11.94 51.44
CA ILE A 654 48.89 11.99 51.80
C ILE A 654 49.54 13.12 51.03
N ASP A 655 49.98 14.15 51.74
CA ASP A 655 50.60 15.36 51.11
C ASP A 655 52.03 15.09 50.62
N ASN A 656 52.80 14.27 51.31
CA ASN A 656 54.18 13.93 50.93
C ASN A 656 54.26 12.66 50.10
N HIS A 657 54.12 12.86 48.80
CA HIS A 657 54.12 11.74 47.82
C HIS A 657 55.22 11.96 46.73
N HIS A 658 56.18 12.78 46.97
CA HIS A 658 57.25 13.09 46.01
C HIS A 658 58.26 11.93 45.88
N ASN A 659 58.31 11.02 46.81
CA ASN A 659 59.12 9.80 46.76
C ASN A 659 58.18 8.57 46.63
N GLY A 660 58.63 7.54 45.93
CA GLY A 660 57.89 6.33 45.70
C GLY A 660 58.60 5.30 44.85
N ILE A 661 57.86 4.37 44.32
CA ILE A 661 58.35 3.22 43.56
C ILE A 661 59.20 3.65 42.33
N THR A 662 58.86 4.76 41.67
CA THR A 662 59.60 5.25 40.50
C THR A 662 61.02 5.67 40.91
N ASN A 663 61.21 6.21 42.12
CA ASN A 663 62.53 6.57 42.63
C ASN A 663 63.38 5.33 42.91
N LEU A 664 62.74 4.28 43.50
CA LEU A 664 63.42 3.01 43.76
C LEU A 664 63.90 2.35 42.48
N ILE A 665 63.02 2.31 41.46
CA ILE A 665 63.34 1.69 40.15
C ILE A 665 64.41 2.48 39.37
N ILE A 666 64.38 3.81 39.42
CA ILE A 666 65.33 4.65 38.67
C ILE A 666 66.74 4.55 39.24
N HIS A 667 66.87 4.46 40.60
CA HIS A 667 68.13 4.42 41.28
C HIS A 667 68.61 3.01 41.64
N ASP A 668 67.88 1.97 41.18
CA ASP A 668 68.09 0.53 41.47
C ASP A 668 68.24 0.25 43.00
N HIS A 669 67.45 0.98 43.81
CA HIS A 669 67.38 0.81 45.26
C HIS A 669 66.40 -0.29 45.63
N ASN A 670 66.81 -1.58 45.53
CA ASN A 670 65.98 -2.76 45.76
C ASN A 670 66.24 -3.46 47.05
N SER A 671 67.10 -2.86 47.93
CA SER A 671 67.28 -3.39 49.29
C SER A 671 65.99 -3.17 50.13
N TRP A 672 65.75 -4.07 51.07
CA TRP A 672 64.59 -3.91 51.97
C TRP A 672 64.67 -2.62 52.80
N GLU A 673 65.84 -2.22 53.20
CA GLU A 673 66.01 -0.95 53.94
C GLU A 673 65.66 0.26 53.15
N ASP A 674 65.95 0.28 51.89
CA ASP A 674 65.61 1.41 50.99
C ASP A 674 64.10 1.42 50.66
N ILE A 675 63.50 0.23 50.47
CA ILE A 675 62.06 0.14 50.24
C ILE A 675 61.31 0.60 51.48
N GLN A 676 61.73 0.18 52.69
CA GLN A 676 61.09 0.54 53.97
C GLN A 676 61.09 2.03 54.21
N LYS A 677 62.11 2.79 53.78
CA LYS A 677 62.15 4.26 53.85
C LYS A 677 61.08 4.96 53.00
N GLN A 678 60.62 4.31 51.92
CA GLN A 678 59.58 4.85 51.02
C GLN A 678 58.15 4.39 51.38
N ILE A 679 58.02 3.43 52.30
CA ILE A 679 56.73 2.95 52.77
C ILE A 679 56.14 3.95 53.75
N LEU A 680 54.87 4.31 53.52
CA LEU A 680 54.11 5.24 54.33
C LEU A 680 52.93 4.52 55.00
N PRO A 681 52.62 4.80 56.28
CA PRO A 681 51.39 4.25 56.88
C PRO A 681 50.17 4.88 56.22
N SER A 682 49.11 4.07 56.03
CA SER A 682 47.88 4.51 55.33
C SER A 682 47.07 5.56 56.13
N GLY A 683 47.30 5.72 57.40
CA GLY A 683 46.50 6.58 58.27
C GLY A 683 45.07 6.06 58.55
N VAL A 684 44.65 4.97 57.88
CA VAL A 684 43.34 4.35 58.04
C VAL A 684 43.40 3.08 58.91
N ASN A 685 44.39 2.25 58.71
CA ASN A 685 44.62 1.05 59.52
C ASN A 685 46.11 0.78 59.73
N LYS A 686 46.51 0.38 60.92
CA LYS A 686 47.91 0.12 61.30
C LYS A 686 48.58 -1.03 60.51
N ASN A 687 47.78 -1.90 59.90
CA ASN A 687 48.24 -3.07 59.15
C ASN A 687 48.26 -2.81 57.66
N LEU A 688 47.90 -1.57 57.20
CA LEU A 688 47.92 -1.15 55.79
C LEU A 688 48.99 -0.09 55.54
N ASP A 689 49.96 -0.44 54.77
CA ASP A 689 51.04 0.43 54.35
C ASP A 689 50.89 0.77 52.84
N LEU A 690 51.42 1.89 52.46
CA LEU A 690 51.35 2.44 51.11
C LEU A 690 52.76 2.70 50.56
N LEU A 691 52.99 2.19 49.34
CA LEU A 691 54.14 2.60 48.54
C LEU A 691 53.64 3.43 47.34
N MET A 692 53.85 4.74 47.39
CA MET A 692 53.37 5.67 46.40
C MET A 692 54.03 5.47 45.04
N ALA A 693 53.46 5.98 43.98
CA ALA A 693 54.02 5.92 42.66
C ALA A 693 55.32 6.75 42.54
N GLY A 694 55.39 7.86 43.29
CA GLY A 694 56.47 8.83 43.16
C GLY A 694 56.25 9.77 41.94
N PRO A 695 57.27 10.49 41.52
CA PRO A 695 57.17 11.43 40.41
C PRO A 695 56.91 10.71 39.09
N VAL A 696 56.10 11.34 38.23
CA VAL A 696 55.74 10.80 36.92
C VAL A 696 57.02 10.78 36.03
N PRO A 697 57.48 9.62 35.61
CA PRO A 697 58.70 9.53 34.83
C PRO A 697 58.45 9.87 33.35
N PRO A 698 59.47 10.28 32.58
CA PRO A 698 59.32 10.55 31.14
C PRO A 698 59.03 9.24 30.32
N ASN A 699 59.53 8.09 30.78
CA ASN A 699 59.45 6.79 30.13
C ASN A 699 58.74 5.75 31.01
N PRO A 700 57.43 5.84 31.29
CA PRO A 700 56.76 4.94 32.23
C PRO A 700 56.82 3.49 31.78
N GLY A 701 56.62 3.19 30.47
CA GLY A 701 56.58 1.82 29.94
C GLY A 701 57.92 1.08 30.10
N GLU A 702 59.06 1.75 29.99
CA GLU A 702 60.39 1.13 30.16
C GLU A 702 60.70 0.86 31.65
N LEU A 703 60.24 1.71 32.54
CA LEU A 703 60.47 1.54 33.98
C LEU A 703 59.80 0.28 34.52
N VAL A 704 58.59 -0.03 34.09
CA VAL A 704 57.85 -1.20 34.58
C VAL A 704 58.42 -2.53 34.06
N THR A 705 59.31 -2.49 33.08
CA THR A 705 59.99 -3.70 32.53
C THR A 705 61.34 -3.99 33.24
N ARG A 706 61.85 -3.09 34.07
CA ARG A 706 63.13 -3.28 34.75
C ARG A 706 63.08 -4.40 35.82
N ALA A 707 64.18 -5.16 35.90
CA ALA A 707 64.32 -6.23 36.85
C ALA A 707 64.30 -5.75 38.33
N SER A 708 64.72 -4.50 38.57
CA SER A 708 64.63 -3.86 39.90
C SER A 708 63.19 -3.80 40.42
N LEU A 709 62.17 -3.69 39.55
CA LEU A 709 60.76 -3.77 39.96
C LEU A 709 60.42 -5.17 40.43
N ASP A 710 60.86 -6.22 39.76
CA ASP A 710 60.64 -7.60 40.16
C ASP A 710 61.23 -7.87 41.52
N ASP A 711 62.46 -7.36 41.79
CA ASP A 711 63.12 -7.49 43.10
C ASP A 711 62.37 -6.75 44.21
N ILE A 712 61.89 -5.53 43.97
CA ILE A 712 61.07 -4.74 44.92
C ILE A 712 59.80 -5.52 45.27
N ILE A 713 59.06 -6.02 44.28
CA ILE A 713 57.82 -6.75 44.54
C ILE A 713 58.11 -8.08 45.27
N ASN A 714 59.22 -8.76 44.99
CA ASN A 714 59.62 -9.96 45.72
C ASN A 714 59.98 -9.65 47.17
N GLN A 715 60.65 -8.53 47.45
CA GLN A 715 60.89 -8.07 48.84
C GLN A 715 59.58 -7.75 49.59
N LEU A 716 58.60 -7.12 48.93
CA LEU A 716 57.32 -6.82 49.51
C LEU A 716 56.56 -8.13 49.78
N ARG A 717 56.57 -9.11 48.87
CA ARG A 717 55.99 -10.44 48.98
C ARG A 717 56.51 -11.21 50.18
N ALA A 718 57.81 -11.04 50.51
CA ALA A 718 58.46 -11.69 51.64
C ALA A 718 58.00 -11.10 52.98
N ASN A 719 57.73 -9.79 53.05
CA ASN A 719 57.51 -9.03 54.27
C ASN A 719 56.04 -8.75 54.61
N TYR A 720 55.12 -8.93 53.59
CA TYR A 720 53.66 -8.70 53.70
C TYR A 720 52.87 -9.98 53.44
N ASP A 721 51.67 -10.05 54.02
CA ASP A 721 50.73 -11.11 53.79
C ASP A 721 50.06 -10.91 52.38
N TYR A 722 49.82 -9.64 52.03
CA TYR A 722 49.24 -9.31 50.73
C TYR A 722 49.88 -8.05 50.13
N VAL A 723 50.13 -8.05 48.82
CA VAL A 723 50.62 -6.95 48.04
C VAL A 723 49.57 -6.59 47.00
N ILE A 724 49.09 -5.36 47.01
CA ILE A 724 48.06 -4.86 46.09
C ILE A 724 48.68 -3.90 45.12
N LEU A 725 48.63 -4.21 43.81
CA LEU A 725 49.14 -3.41 42.72
C LEU A 725 48.02 -2.59 42.12
N ASP A 726 47.97 -1.28 42.34
CA ASP A 726 47.03 -0.38 41.65
C ASP A 726 47.69 0.08 40.36
N THR A 727 47.20 -0.40 39.21
CA THR A 727 47.84 -0.22 37.91
C THR A 727 47.03 0.68 36.98
N ALA A 728 47.64 1.12 35.88
CA ALA A 728 46.94 1.84 34.81
C ALA A 728 45.91 0.96 34.11
N PRO A 729 44.89 1.55 33.44
CA PRO A 729 43.93 0.77 32.66
C PRO A 729 44.62 0.04 31.48
N VAL A 730 44.49 -1.29 31.42
CA VAL A 730 45.11 -2.14 30.39
C VAL A 730 44.57 -1.83 28.98
N GLY A 731 43.37 -1.30 28.87
CA GLY A 731 42.82 -0.89 27.59
C GLY A 731 43.36 0.42 27.01
N LEU A 732 44.09 1.17 27.84
CA LEU A 732 44.70 2.46 27.42
C LEU A 732 46.22 2.37 27.24
N VAL A 733 46.90 1.51 28.05
CA VAL A 733 48.36 1.40 28.06
C VAL A 733 48.80 -0.02 28.30
N ASN A 734 49.91 -0.41 27.64
CA ASN A 734 50.46 -1.75 27.73
C ASN A 734 51.26 -2.00 29.04
N ASP A 735 51.51 -0.98 29.86
CA ASP A 735 52.29 -1.08 31.08
C ASP A 735 51.66 -2.14 32.04
N SER A 736 50.35 -2.16 32.11
CA SER A 736 49.62 -3.13 32.97
C SER A 736 49.75 -4.58 32.50
N LEU A 737 49.94 -4.81 31.20
CA LEU A 737 50.23 -6.14 30.69
C LEU A 737 51.59 -6.64 31.14
N GLN A 738 52.57 -5.73 31.14
CA GLN A 738 53.94 -6.03 31.60
C GLN A 738 53.95 -6.30 33.12
N LEU A 739 53.11 -5.60 33.89
CA LEU A 739 52.97 -5.80 35.31
C LEU A 739 52.27 -7.13 35.69
N GLY A 740 51.54 -7.73 34.73
CA GLY A 740 50.88 -9.04 34.93
C GLY A 740 51.87 -10.15 35.38
N ARG A 741 53.16 -10.10 34.99
CA ARG A 741 54.18 -11.06 35.40
C ARG A 741 54.47 -11.06 36.90
N LEU A 742 54.17 -9.95 37.56
CA LEU A 742 54.43 -9.76 39.00
C LEU A 742 53.27 -10.24 39.85
N ALA A 743 52.09 -10.39 39.30
CA ALA A 743 50.86 -10.68 39.98
C ALA A 743 50.54 -12.18 40.02
N ASP A 744 49.90 -12.64 41.06
CA ASP A 744 49.35 -13.99 41.22
C ASP A 744 47.87 -14.04 40.80
N LEU A 745 47.14 -12.89 40.99
CA LEU A 745 45.73 -12.71 40.66
C LEU A 745 45.53 -11.34 39.99
N CYS A 746 44.74 -11.30 38.94
CA CYS A 746 44.30 -10.06 38.29
C CYS A 746 42.81 -9.81 38.53
N VAL A 747 42.51 -8.75 39.23
CA VAL A 747 41.15 -8.25 39.47
C VAL A 747 40.87 -7.18 38.41
N TYR A 748 40.05 -7.52 37.45
CA TYR A 748 39.67 -6.61 36.39
C TYR A 748 38.37 -5.88 36.76
N VAL A 749 38.42 -4.58 36.85
CA VAL A 749 37.27 -3.77 37.27
C VAL A 749 36.54 -3.19 36.08
N CYS A 750 35.24 -3.51 35.95
CA CYS A 750 34.28 -2.94 35.02
C CYS A 750 33.28 -2.08 35.77
N ARG A 751 32.70 -1.11 35.16
CA ARG A 751 31.73 -0.24 35.80
C ARG A 751 30.40 -0.20 35.06
N ALA A 752 29.31 -0.44 35.78
CA ALA A 752 27.95 -0.36 35.25
C ALA A 752 27.66 1.05 34.73
N ASP A 753 26.90 1.18 33.64
CA ASP A 753 26.55 2.42 32.93
C ASP A 753 27.76 3.20 32.37
N TYR A 754 28.94 2.62 32.43
CA TYR A 754 30.19 3.27 32.03
C TYR A 754 31.01 2.45 31.03
N THR A 755 31.33 1.21 31.36
CA THR A 755 32.14 0.33 30.50
C THR A 755 31.38 -0.06 29.24
N PRO A 756 31.95 0.16 28.03
CA PRO A 756 31.33 -0.27 26.79
C PRO A 756 31.27 -1.79 26.68
N LYS A 757 30.19 -2.34 26.13
CA LYS A 757 30.08 -3.80 25.83
C LYS A 757 31.19 -4.29 24.90
N ALA A 758 31.64 -3.44 23.97
CA ALA A 758 32.76 -3.73 23.07
C ALA A 758 34.10 -4.04 23.81
N SER A 759 34.30 -3.50 25.02
CA SER A 759 35.51 -3.77 25.81
C SER A 759 35.66 -5.24 26.22
N PHE A 760 34.54 -6.01 26.19
CA PHE A 760 34.57 -7.42 26.56
C PHE A 760 35.28 -8.28 25.50
N GLY A 761 35.34 -7.85 24.23
CA GLY A 761 36.19 -8.50 23.23
C GLY A 761 37.66 -8.52 23.66
N MET A 762 38.17 -7.42 24.21
CA MET A 762 39.53 -7.32 24.73
C MET A 762 39.70 -8.16 26.02
N ILE A 763 38.73 -8.08 26.94
CA ILE A 763 38.76 -8.85 28.20
C ILE A 763 38.84 -10.35 27.89
N ASN A 764 37.99 -10.84 26.98
CA ASN A 764 37.99 -12.24 26.56
C ASN A 764 39.30 -12.63 25.87
N GLY A 765 39.86 -11.74 25.04
CA GLY A 765 41.16 -11.95 24.39
C GLY A 765 42.29 -12.09 25.42
N LEU A 766 42.36 -11.19 26.40
CA LEU A 766 43.37 -11.23 27.47
C LEU A 766 43.28 -12.51 28.30
N ASN A 767 42.04 -12.99 28.60
CA ASN A 767 41.83 -14.22 29.31
C ASN A 767 42.23 -15.46 28.47
N ALA A 768 41.80 -15.51 27.22
CA ALA A 768 42.11 -16.65 26.29
C ALA A 768 43.62 -16.77 26.03
N GLU A 769 44.31 -15.67 25.87
CA GLU A 769 45.76 -15.62 25.63
C GLU A 769 46.57 -15.75 26.96
N LYS A 770 45.90 -15.85 28.13
CA LYS A 770 46.51 -15.94 29.46
C LYS A 770 47.55 -14.83 29.69
N LYS A 771 47.31 -13.63 29.17
CA LYS A 771 48.20 -12.47 29.33
C LYS A 771 48.17 -11.86 30.73
N LEU A 772 47.08 -12.12 31.48
CA LEU A 772 46.95 -11.76 32.87
C LEU A 772 46.68 -13.00 33.74
N PRO A 773 47.29 -13.11 34.90
CA PRO A 773 47.22 -14.29 35.73
C PRO A 773 45.84 -14.37 36.45
N ASN A 774 45.27 -15.57 36.54
CA ASN A 774 44.05 -15.86 37.30
C ASN A 774 42.99 -14.74 37.25
N MET A 775 42.58 -14.31 36.02
CA MET A 775 41.75 -13.12 35.81
C MET A 775 40.34 -13.31 36.37
N CYS A 776 39.87 -12.36 37.16
CA CYS A 776 38.48 -12.26 37.63
C CYS A 776 37.93 -10.87 37.46
N LEU A 777 36.59 -10.74 37.41
CA LEU A 777 35.92 -9.49 37.21
C LEU A 777 35.24 -8.96 38.46
N VAL A 778 35.29 -7.68 38.66
CA VAL A 778 34.48 -6.96 39.68
C VAL A 778 33.66 -5.91 38.92
N LEU A 779 32.33 -5.97 39.08
CA LEU A 779 31.40 -5.01 38.51
C LEU A 779 31.18 -3.88 39.54
N ASN A 780 31.69 -2.71 39.29
CA ASN A 780 31.56 -1.55 40.15
C ASN A 780 30.43 -0.63 39.71
N GLY A 781 29.86 0.11 40.65
CA GLY A 781 28.91 1.18 40.39
C GLY A 781 27.52 0.71 39.92
N VAL A 782 27.06 -0.39 40.42
CA VAL A 782 25.69 -0.92 40.13
C VAL A 782 24.66 -0.03 40.81
N ASP A 783 23.84 0.67 40.04
CA ASP A 783 22.76 1.53 40.57
C ASP A 783 21.51 0.70 40.92
N LEU A 784 21.34 0.40 42.18
CA LEU A 784 20.20 -0.40 42.68
C LEU A 784 18.86 0.36 42.68
N SER A 785 18.89 1.70 42.52
CA SER A 785 17.67 2.51 42.35
C SER A 785 16.96 2.29 41.02
N LYS A 786 17.63 1.76 40.00
CA LYS A 786 17.04 1.41 38.72
C LYS A 786 16.09 0.23 38.87
N LYS A 787 14.84 0.40 38.42
CA LYS A 787 13.78 -0.62 38.54
C LYS A 787 14.20 -2.03 38.04
N LYS A 788 15.04 -2.06 37.01
CA LYS A 788 15.55 -3.29 36.40
C LYS A 788 16.47 -4.06 37.40
N HIS A 789 17.36 -3.34 38.09
CA HIS A 789 18.27 -3.89 39.10
C HIS A 789 17.56 -4.23 40.40
N SER A 790 16.61 -3.40 40.82
CA SER A 790 15.77 -3.66 41.99
C SER A 790 14.97 -4.97 41.87
N PHE A 791 14.60 -5.38 40.70
CA PHE A 791 13.88 -6.62 40.43
C PHE A 791 14.80 -7.86 40.56
N TYR A 792 16.04 -7.74 40.06
CA TYR A 792 17.03 -8.82 40.11
C TYR A 792 17.59 -9.06 41.52
N TYR A 793 17.92 -7.97 42.22
CA TYR A 793 18.47 -8.05 43.58
C TYR A 793 17.41 -8.18 44.70
N GLY A 794 16.14 -8.30 44.37
CA GLY A 794 15.06 -8.51 45.34
C GLY A 794 14.68 -7.33 46.22
N VAL A 795 15.32 -6.18 46.07
CA VAL A 795 15.15 -5.02 46.97
C VAL A 795 13.78 -4.31 46.77
N GLY A 796 13.08 -4.53 45.62
CA GLY A 796 11.84 -3.81 45.26
C GLY A 796 10.53 -4.42 45.78
N LYS A 797 10.50 -5.66 46.30
CA LYS A 797 9.24 -6.36 46.59
C LYS A 797 8.90 -6.52 48.04
N TYR A 798 9.84 -6.33 48.95
CA TYR A 798 9.61 -6.55 50.37
C TYR A 798 9.36 -5.31 51.22
N GLY A 799 9.54 -4.09 50.69
CA GLY A 799 9.28 -2.85 51.41
C GLY A 799 7.82 -2.42 51.51
N LYS A 800 6.91 -3.00 50.77
CA LYS A 800 5.51 -2.56 50.69
C LYS A 800 4.45 -3.49 51.30
N TYR A 801 4.83 -4.68 51.81
CA TYR A 801 3.91 -5.65 52.39
C TYR A 801 3.87 -5.61 53.91
N GLY A 802 4.51 -4.64 54.56
CA GLY A 802 4.49 -4.45 56.01
C GLY A 802 3.24 -3.75 56.59
N LYS A 803 2.18 -3.49 55.80
CA LYS A 803 1.04 -2.69 56.28
C LYS A 803 -0.35 -3.31 56.09
N TYR A 804 -0.46 -4.63 55.87
CA TYR A 804 -1.75 -5.34 55.92
C TYR A 804 -1.57 -6.68 56.64
N GLY A 805 -1.41 -6.61 57.96
CA GLY A 805 -1.57 -7.70 58.87
C GLY A 805 -2.63 -7.35 59.87
N ASN A 806 -3.89 -7.50 59.52
CA ASN A 806 -4.98 -7.75 60.42
C ASN A 806 -6.27 -7.97 59.66
N TYR A 807 -6.61 -9.21 59.34
CA TYR A 807 -8.00 -9.71 59.40
C TYR A 807 -7.93 -11.24 59.32
N GLY A 808 -8.51 -11.82 60.32
CA GLY A 808 -8.49 -13.22 60.65
C GLY A 808 -9.32 -14.13 59.77
N SER A 809 -8.92 -15.38 59.91
CA SER A 809 -9.75 -16.57 60.00
C SER A 809 -11.10 -16.60 59.27
N TYR A 810 -11.20 -17.50 58.31
CA TYR A 810 -12.25 -18.54 58.24
C TYR A 810 -12.07 -19.41 56.97
N GLY A 811 -12.09 -20.76 57.20
CA GLY A 811 -12.76 -21.66 56.29
C GLY A 811 -11.92 -22.60 55.45
N SER A 812 -11.58 -23.72 56.04
CA SER A 812 -11.39 -25.08 55.51
C SER A 812 -12.30 -25.50 54.38
N TYR A 813 -11.79 -26.26 53.42
CA TYR A 813 -12.29 -27.42 52.66
C TYR A 813 -11.64 -27.34 51.25
N GLY A 814 -10.95 -28.31 50.74
CA GLY A 814 -10.95 -29.72 50.69
C GLY A 814 -10.17 -30.20 49.46
N LYS A 815 -9.25 -31.11 49.69
CA LYS A 815 -8.99 -32.40 49.07
C LYS A 815 -8.99 -32.63 47.55
N TYR A 816 -7.98 -33.45 47.17
CA TYR A 816 -7.70 -34.24 45.96
C TYR A 816 -6.80 -33.54 44.93
N GLY A 817 -5.69 -34.11 44.45
CA GLY A 817 -5.02 -35.40 44.59
C GLY A 817 -3.82 -35.42 43.63
N LYS A 818 -2.80 -36.03 44.11
CA LYS A 818 -1.84 -37.07 43.68
C LYS A 818 -1.35 -37.12 42.21
N TYR A 819 -0.02 -37.44 42.15
CA TYR A 819 0.86 -37.97 41.08
C TYR A 819 1.57 -36.87 40.25
N GLY A 820 2.92 -36.94 40.09
CA GLY A 820 3.98 -37.87 40.39
C GLY A 820 5.32 -37.32 39.92
N LYS A 821 6.30 -37.76 40.61
CA LYS A 821 7.72 -37.95 40.50
C LYS A 821 8.43 -37.87 39.16
N TYR A 822 9.58 -37.20 39.16
CA TYR A 822 10.95 -37.47 38.69
C TYR A 822 11.53 -36.10 38.34
N GLY A 823 12.55 -35.56 38.93
CA GLY A 823 13.90 -36.02 39.13
C GLY A 823 14.79 -35.30 38.15
N SER A 824 15.45 -34.22 38.53
CA SER A 824 16.61 -33.70 37.83
C SER A 824 17.54 -32.95 38.77
N TYR A 825 18.76 -33.26 38.58
CA TYR A 825 19.96 -32.88 39.31
C TYR A 825 20.30 -31.39 39.18
N GLY A 826 20.81 -30.82 40.24
CA GLY A 826 21.93 -29.89 40.24
C GLY A 826 21.65 -28.46 39.91
N GLN A 827 21.15 -27.71 40.89
CA GLN A 827 21.26 -26.26 40.86
C GLN A 827 22.17 -25.82 42.00
N TYR A 828 23.40 -25.46 41.65
CA TYR A 828 24.31 -24.78 42.54
C TYR A 828 23.70 -23.45 42.99
N GLY A 829 23.77 -23.24 44.30
CA GLY A 829 23.04 -22.27 45.07
C GLY A 829 23.00 -20.86 44.50
N SER A 830 21.80 -20.41 44.29
CA SER A 830 21.44 -19.00 44.28
C SER A 830 21.69 -18.42 45.67
N TYR A 831 22.72 -17.57 45.79
CA TYR A 831 22.92 -16.71 46.98
C TYR A 831 21.87 -15.58 47.03
N GLY A 832 20.61 -15.89 46.78
CA GLY A 832 19.50 -14.95 46.75
C GLY A 832 18.64 -14.93 48.01
N ASN A 833 19.03 -15.54 49.11
CA ASN A 833 18.15 -15.72 50.30
C ASN A 833 18.74 -15.29 51.64
N TYR A 834 19.63 -14.32 51.66
CA TYR A 834 20.10 -13.69 52.91
C TYR A 834 19.54 -12.26 53.09
N SER A 835 18.25 -12.07 52.88
CA SER A 835 17.54 -10.89 53.38
C SER A 835 16.63 -11.28 54.57
N ASN A 836 17.16 -12.02 55.51
CA ASN A 836 16.52 -12.12 56.80
C ASN A 836 16.91 -10.92 57.63
N SER A 837 15.96 -10.35 58.34
CA SER A 837 15.88 -9.16 59.15
C SER A 837 16.97 -8.96 60.25
N HIS A 838 18.12 -9.64 60.12
CA HIS A 838 19.25 -9.53 61.05
C HIS A 838 20.54 -9.02 60.38
N TYR A 839 20.58 -8.83 59.05
CA TYR A 839 21.78 -8.39 58.33
C TYR A 839 21.49 -7.25 57.33
N GLY A 840 20.82 -6.26 57.76
CA GLY A 840 20.62 -4.99 57.00
C GLY A 840 19.57 -4.15 57.72
N ASN A 841 20.02 -3.09 58.37
CA ASN A 841 19.12 -2.07 58.87
C ASN A 841 18.32 -1.51 57.71
N ALA A 842 16.99 -1.40 57.87
CA ALA A 842 16.11 -0.74 56.90
C ALA A 842 16.53 0.72 56.60
N ASP A 843 17.38 1.28 57.48
CA ASP A 843 17.93 2.62 57.43
C ASP A 843 19.36 2.68 56.91
N ASP A 844 19.86 1.64 56.23
CA ASP A 844 21.21 1.68 55.62
C ASP A 844 21.30 2.75 54.55
N THR A 845 22.04 3.80 54.85
CA THR A 845 22.29 4.97 53.97
C THR A 845 23.57 4.84 53.16
N SER A 846 24.29 3.69 53.25
CA SER A 846 25.60 3.56 52.55
C SER A 846 25.54 3.42 51.06
N ILE A 847 24.39 2.99 50.54
CA ILE A 847 24.17 2.79 49.12
C ILE A 847 23.06 3.67 48.61
N LYS A 848 23.10 4.00 47.32
CA LYS A 848 22.03 4.70 46.59
C LYS A 848 20.89 3.70 46.33
N LYS A 849 19.75 3.94 47.02
CA LYS A 849 18.53 3.14 46.84
C LYS A 849 17.61 3.69 45.79
#